data_fcee600dfc81c564ae796479841f913c
#
_entry.id   fcee600dfc81c564ae796479841f913c
#
_cell.length_a   1.000
_cell.length_b   1.000
_cell.length_c   1.000
_cell.angle_alpha   90.00
_cell.angle_beta   90.00
_cell.angle_gamma   90.00
#
_symmetry.space_group_name_H-M   'P 1'
#
loop_
_entity.id
_entity.type
_entity.pdbx_description
1 polymer ?
#
loop_
_entity_poly.entity_id
_entity_poly.type
_entity_poly.pdbx_seq_one_letter_code
_entity_poly.pdbx_strand_id
1 'polypeptide(L)'
;RDLPILDFLDPYYKVNQIVVADVKYDVNFAAVPVVDRCTSCHLGIDNPDFADAPQPYTAHPNLELYVTSGSPHPMNNFGCTSCHGGRSRGTSFVSSSHTPNSPEDKQRWKEEHDWKVNHHWLTPMLPTKYTEASCFKCHNNTSDLAGGEKINLGLTLVDQAGCNGCHHNEDWPSLAKSGPNLKRINEKLTEDWVSKWVKNPRHFRYNTRMPSIFEQPNQESEEVTAYNDVEIAGITEYLFSGKDKNIGSNVSEYIGDPVNGEKLFSAVGCMGCHVSETNPANAPHIDNYENLTKVHGPNLVGIGSKVSAEWLYQWLMDPQAYMPDTKMPNLRLEPEQAKDITAYLLEDKNESFDNLPAHDFDLAVLDELTTNWLKKSNPEKFAIEKASKMSKDEKLNFIGEKSIRHYGCFGCHNIDGFDDAKPIGVEITEEGSKPVGKFDFGLFHDIEHTVPAWIENKLRTPRIYDRGKESDHLDLLKMPNFYFSEEEIEAITTAVLAFNANKVSESIKAHNKDPDIYKTGHRLVKQYNCQGCHLIENRGGQLVEHIGPPEYGPPNLNSEGRKANPDWLLSFFNNPSIIRPNLQVKMPSFHQISDEEWDAIIAYFQHVDSENINYRGLHQFDPESMEFAAGAKLHEIGQCNSCHFYGEEFPTGDAPTWAPNLALTKERLNPGWVTEWLKNPGAIMPGTKMPAPYVPDSEILSMEGAENDWGQALVAIDGDTIAMLDGLRDYLWNIKGPTNIDAQIK
;
A
#
# COMPACT_ATOMS: atom_id res chain seq x y z
N ARG A 1 -5.38 32.58 -42.37
CA ARG A 1 -6.57 33.42 -42.03
C ARG A 1 -6.22 34.88 -41.89
N ASP A 2 -5.02 35.20 -41.47
CA ASP A 2 -4.55 36.57 -41.27
C ASP A 2 -4.01 37.25 -42.52
N LEU A 3 -4.09 36.57 -43.67
CA LEU A 3 -3.74 37.13 -44.98
C LEU A 3 -5.01 37.58 -45.71
N PRO A 4 -5.29 38.87 -45.78
CA PRO A 4 -6.61 39.40 -46.20
C PRO A 4 -6.96 39.08 -47.66
N ILE A 5 -6.09 38.51 -48.46
CA ILE A 5 -6.35 38.13 -49.86
C ILE A 5 -6.76 36.63 -49.97
N LEU A 6 -6.57 35.81 -48.95
CA LEU A 6 -6.84 34.36 -48.99
C LEU A 6 -8.21 33.98 -48.31
N ASP A 7 -8.93 34.94 -47.75
CA ASP A 7 -10.23 34.70 -47.11
C ASP A 7 -11.29 34.14 -48.09
N PHE A 8 -11.15 34.39 -49.40
CA PHE A 8 -12.09 33.87 -50.39
C PHE A 8 -11.82 32.39 -50.75
N LEU A 9 -10.68 31.79 -50.35
CA LEU A 9 -10.38 30.36 -50.51
C LEU A 9 -11.08 29.52 -49.40
N ASP A 10 -11.81 30.18 -48.51
CA ASP A 10 -12.62 29.56 -47.45
C ASP A 10 -11.92 28.37 -46.77
N PRO A 11 -10.82 28.60 -46.04
CA PRO A 11 -10.30 27.53 -45.18
C PRO A 11 -11.35 27.28 -44.08
N TYR A 12 -12.08 26.20 -44.26
CA TYR A 12 -13.11 25.77 -43.33
C TYR A 12 -12.48 25.45 -41.97
N TYR A 13 -12.64 26.37 -41.02
CA TYR A 13 -12.43 26.08 -39.61
C TYR A 13 -13.64 25.31 -39.12
N LYS A 14 -13.52 24.01 -39.09
CA LYS A 14 -14.51 23.14 -38.50
C LYS A 14 -14.26 23.11 -36.99
N VAL A 15 -15.22 23.61 -36.22
CA VAL A 15 -15.25 23.40 -34.77
C VAL A 15 -15.76 21.99 -34.54
N ASN A 16 -14.84 21.09 -34.21
CA ASN A 16 -15.20 19.73 -33.78
C ASN A 16 -15.73 19.82 -32.34
N GLN A 17 -16.78 19.07 -32.04
CA GLN A 17 -17.30 19.00 -30.68
C GLN A 17 -17.85 17.63 -30.39
N ILE A 18 -17.58 17.17 -29.16
CA ILE A 18 -18.07 15.93 -28.60
C ILE A 18 -19.12 16.31 -27.56
N VAL A 19 -20.31 15.72 -27.66
CA VAL A 19 -21.39 15.91 -26.66
C VAL A 19 -21.42 14.68 -25.76
N VAL A 20 -21.02 14.87 -24.49
CA VAL A 20 -21.00 13.82 -23.49
C VAL A 20 -22.31 13.88 -22.71
N ALA A 21 -23.28 13.07 -23.12
CA ALA A 21 -24.65 13.13 -22.58
C ALA A 21 -24.73 12.77 -21.09
N ASP A 22 -23.89 11.84 -20.66
CA ASP A 22 -23.93 11.28 -19.30
C ASP A 22 -23.13 12.08 -18.28
N VAL A 23 -22.20 12.93 -18.72
CA VAL A 23 -21.48 13.84 -17.84
C VAL A 23 -22.14 15.22 -17.88
N LYS A 24 -22.69 15.62 -16.75
CA LYS A 24 -23.41 16.90 -16.62
C LYS A 24 -22.71 17.82 -15.63
N TYR A 25 -22.80 19.11 -15.87
CA TYR A 25 -22.38 20.14 -14.93
C TYR A 25 -23.48 21.19 -14.76
N ASP A 26 -23.51 21.81 -13.60
CA ASP A 26 -24.53 22.80 -13.28
C ASP A 26 -24.21 24.16 -13.91
N VAL A 27 -25.14 24.66 -14.67
CA VAL A 27 -25.12 26.04 -15.20
C VAL A 27 -26.39 26.73 -14.78
N ASN A 28 -26.29 27.72 -13.89
CA ASN A 28 -27.42 28.50 -13.42
C ASN A 28 -28.61 27.62 -12.96
N PHE A 29 -28.34 26.64 -12.12
CA PHE A 29 -29.30 25.67 -11.57
C PHE A 29 -29.87 24.65 -12.59
N ALA A 30 -29.29 24.55 -13.77
CA ALA A 30 -29.62 23.51 -14.76
C ALA A 30 -28.47 22.60 -15.02
N ALA A 31 -28.69 21.27 -14.91
CA ALA A 31 -27.71 20.24 -15.28
C ALA A 31 -27.66 20.12 -16.81
N VAL A 32 -26.54 20.50 -17.42
CA VAL A 32 -26.33 20.49 -18.87
C VAL A 32 -25.22 19.51 -19.25
N PRO A 33 -25.34 18.78 -20.39
CA PRO A 33 -24.27 17.91 -20.88
C PRO A 33 -22.98 18.68 -21.15
N VAL A 34 -21.86 18.01 -20.92
CA VAL A 34 -20.52 18.49 -21.31
C VAL A 34 -20.45 18.52 -22.84
N VAL A 35 -19.93 19.61 -23.38
CA VAL A 35 -19.66 19.76 -24.81
C VAL A 35 -18.20 20.14 -24.97
N ASP A 36 -17.38 19.18 -25.38
CA ASP A 36 -15.94 19.35 -25.54
C ASP A 36 -15.59 19.76 -26.97
N ARG A 37 -14.75 20.80 -27.08
CA ARG A 37 -14.24 21.33 -28.37
C ARG A 37 -12.74 21.15 -28.53
N CYS A 38 -12.10 20.41 -27.63
CA CYS A 38 -10.65 20.21 -27.58
C CYS A 38 -10.07 19.63 -28.87
N THR A 39 -10.79 18.71 -29.51
CA THR A 39 -10.40 18.11 -30.80
C THR A 39 -10.46 19.08 -31.98
N SER A 40 -10.88 20.33 -31.78
CA SER A 40 -10.75 21.39 -32.79
C SER A 40 -9.29 21.86 -32.96
N CYS A 41 -8.48 21.72 -31.91
CA CYS A 41 -7.06 22.07 -31.92
C CYS A 41 -6.17 20.82 -31.80
N HIS A 42 -6.54 19.86 -30.94
CA HIS A 42 -5.82 18.60 -30.73
C HIS A 42 -6.21 17.56 -31.79
N LEU A 43 -5.80 17.79 -33.03
CA LEU A 43 -6.28 17.04 -34.20
C LEU A 43 -5.67 15.63 -34.32
N GLY A 44 -4.49 15.40 -33.74
CA GLY A 44 -3.80 14.12 -33.76
C GLY A 44 -4.01 13.26 -32.52
N ILE A 45 -4.90 13.68 -31.61
CA ILE A 45 -4.97 13.16 -30.23
C ILE A 45 -5.24 11.65 -30.13
N ASP A 46 -5.96 11.07 -31.09
CA ASP A 46 -6.32 9.65 -31.14
C ASP A 46 -5.52 8.82 -32.18
N ASN A 47 -4.54 9.44 -32.82
CA ASN A 47 -3.75 8.81 -33.89
C ASN A 47 -2.31 8.54 -33.45
N PRO A 48 -1.87 7.26 -33.34
CA PRO A 48 -0.51 6.91 -32.94
C PRO A 48 0.60 7.45 -33.85
N ASP A 49 0.30 7.73 -35.14
CA ASP A 49 1.28 8.31 -36.08
C ASP A 49 1.72 9.73 -35.67
N PHE A 50 1.00 10.36 -34.76
CA PHE A 50 1.30 11.69 -34.23
C PHE A 50 2.00 11.67 -32.85
N ALA A 51 2.53 10.55 -32.42
CA ALA A 51 3.19 10.43 -31.11
C ALA A 51 4.33 11.45 -30.92
N ASP A 52 5.11 11.68 -31.97
CA ASP A 52 6.25 12.62 -31.99
C ASP A 52 5.90 14.01 -32.55
N ALA A 53 4.63 14.26 -32.84
CA ALA A 53 4.21 15.55 -33.36
C ALA A 53 4.27 16.64 -32.27
N PRO A 54 4.56 17.91 -32.65
CA PRO A 54 4.53 19.00 -31.67
C PRO A 54 3.09 19.31 -31.20
N GLN A 55 2.96 19.82 -29.98
CA GLN A 55 1.68 20.33 -29.50
C GLN A 55 1.14 21.44 -30.41
N PRO A 56 -0.17 21.46 -30.66
CA PRO A 56 -1.26 20.66 -30.06
C PRO A 56 -1.59 19.36 -30.82
N TYR A 57 -0.74 18.90 -31.72
CA TYR A 57 -1.02 17.77 -32.63
C TYR A 57 -0.56 16.41 -32.09
N THR A 58 0.21 16.38 -31.00
CA THR A 58 0.71 15.14 -30.38
C THR A 58 -0.44 14.21 -30.02
N ALA A 59 -0.25 12.90 -30.27
CA ALA A 59 -1.16 11.85 -29.82
C ALA A 59 -1.22 11.79 -28.28
N HIS A 60 -2.37 11.34 -27.75
CA HIS A 60 -2.52 11.11 -26.33
C HIS A 60 -1.59 9.95 -25.90
N PRO A 61 -0.86 10.05 -24.79
CA PRO A 61 -0.15 8.92 -24.24
C PRO A 61 -1.17 7.82 -23.82
N ASN A 62 -0.79 6.55 -23.88
CA ASN A 62 -1.62 5.40 -23.50
C ASN A 62 -2.94 5.31 -24.30
N LEU A 63 -2.87 5.28 -25.62
CA LEU A 63 -4.03 5.17 -26.51
C LEU A 63 -4.84 3.89 -26.31
N GLU A 64 -4.24 2.85 -25.78
CA GLU A 64 -4.91 1.57 -25.38
C GLU A 64 -5.89 1.75 -24.19
N LEU A 65 -5.65 2.72 -23.32
CA LEU A 65 -6.52 3.03 -22.18
C LEU A 65 -7.47 4.19 -22.44
N TYR A 66 -7.07 5.17 -23.30
CA TYR A 66 -7.76 6.45 -23.43
C TYR A 66 -8.01 6.82 -24.89
N VAL A 67 -9.00 7.65 -25.10
CA VAL A 67 -9.43 8.40 -26.30
C VAL A 67 -9.86 7.60 -27.52
N THR A 68 -9.24 6.47 -27.84
CA THR A 68 -9.62 5.65 -29.02
C THR A 68 -10.96 4.98 -28.81
N SER A 69 -11.66 4.66 -29.92
CA SER A 69 -12.97 3.99 -29.86
C SER A 69 -12.93 2.56 -29.30
N GLY A 70 -11.76 1.93 -29.31
CA GLY A 70 -11.53 0.58 -28.76
C GLY A 70 -11.01 0.58 -27.33
N SER A 71 -10.65 1.74 -26.79
CA SER A 71 -10.15 1.87 -25.42
C SER A 71 -11.27 1.79 -24.38
N PRO A 72 -10.95 1.47 -23.11
CA PRO A 72 -11.92 1.55 -22.01
C PRO A 72 -12.53 2.94 -21.81
N HIS A 73 -11.83 4.02 -22.23
CA HIS A 73 -12.25 5.41 -22.08
C HIS A 73 -12.32 6.13 -23.44
N PRO A 74 -13.25 5.74 -24.34
CA PRO A 74 -13.38 6.41 -25.63
C PRO A 74 -13.82 7.87 -25.47
N MET A 75 -13.17 8.79 -26.18
CA MET A 75 -13.43 10.22 -26.05
C MET A 75 -14.88 10.63 -26.37
N ASN A 76 -15.58 9.86 -27.20
CA ASN A 76 -16.98 10.11 -27.52
C ASN A 76 -17.93 9.89 -26.32
N ASN A 77 -17.54 9.03 -25.36
CA ASN A 77 -18.34 8.72 -24.18
C ASN A 77 -17.94 9.57 -22.98
N PHE A 78 -16.65 9.89 -22.84
CA PHE A 78 -16.12 10.58 -21.65
C PHE A 78 -15.72 12.03 -21.91
N GLY A 79 -15.44 12.41 -23.15
CA GLY A 79 -14.88 13.73 -23.48
C GLY A 79 -13.45 13.90 -22.97
N CYS A 80 -12.95 15.12 -23.01
CA CYS A 80 -11.61 15.48 -22.57
C CYS A 80 -11.65 16.15 -21.17
N THR A 81 -12.60 17.05 -20.96
CA THR A 81 -12.67 17.85 -19.72
C THR A 81 -13.17 17.06 -18.52
N SER A 82 -13.72 15.86 -18.68
CA SER A 82 -14.03 14.96 -17.58
C SER A 82 -12.78 14.57 -16.79
N CYS A 83 -11.66 14.37 -17.51
CA CYS A 83 -10.36 14.04 -16.94
C CYS A 83 -9.48 15.28 -16.72
N HIS A 84 -9.36 16.15 -17.71
CA HIS A 84 -8.43 17.27 -17.65
C HIS A 84 -8.98 18.53 -16.95
N GLY A 85 -10.29 18.63 -16.75
CA GLY A 85 -10.91 19.88 -16.32
C GLY A 85 -10.88 20.94 -17.42
N GLY A 86 -10.94 22.22 -17.04
CA GLY A 86 -10.91 23.35 -17.97
C GLY A 86 -12.27 23.72 -18.53
N ARG A 87 -12.27 24.66 -19.48
CA ARG A 87 -13.50 25.14 -20.11
C ARG A 87 -13.75 24.40 -21.42
N SER A 88 -14.62 23.42 -21.39
CA SER A 88 -14.91 22.50 -22.50
C SER A 88 -15.33 23.20 -23.82
N ARG A 89 -16.01 24.34 -23.72
CA ARG A 89 -16.49 25.15 -24.87
C ARG A 89 -15.50 26.22 -25.34
N GLY A 90 -14.29 26.24 -24.77
CA GLY A 90 -13.22 27.14 -25.18
C GLY A 90 -12.81 26.90 -26.64
N THR A 91 -12.43 27.96 -27.36
CA THR A 91 -11.99 27.91 -28.77
C THR A 91 -10.65 28.59 -28.98
N SER A 92 -9.95 28.93 -27.91
CA SER A 92 -8.58 29.44 -27.92
C SER A 92 -7.82 28.87 -26.74
N PHE A 93 -6.49 28.94 -26.76
CA PHE A 93 -5.61 28.44 -25.71
C PHE A 93 -6.02 29.01 -24.32
N VAL A 94 -6.16 30.33 -24.23
CA VAL A 94 -6.56 31.01 -22.98
C VAL A 94 -8.01 30.73 -22.60
N SER A 95 -8.95 30.74 -23.56
CA SER A 95 -10.36 30.52 -23.24
C SER A 95 -10.69 29.09 -22.82
N SER A 96 -9.84 28.12 -23.14
CA SER A 96 -9.95 26.73 -22.67
C SER A 96 -9.43 26.55 -21.25
N SER A 97 -8.79 27.57 -20.67
CA SER A 97 -8.25 27.61 -19.29
C SER A 97 -7.14 26.59 -19.05
N HIS A 98 -6.20 26.48 -20.00
CA HIS A 98 -4.98 25.69 -19.81
C HIS A 98 -4.19 26.20 -18.60
N THR A 99 -3.66 25.29 -17.80
CA THR A 99 -2.85 25.59 -16.62
C THR A 99 -1.44 25.03 -16.80
N PRO A 100 -0.37 25.85 -16.61
CA PRO A 100 1.00 25.39 -16.76
C PRO A 100 1.38 24.40 -15.66
N ASN A 101 2.29 23.46 -15.98
CA ASN A 101 2.82 22.50 -15.01
C ASN A 101 3.96 23.10 -14.17
N SER A 102 4.64 24.13 -14.69
CA SER A 102 5.81 24.72 -14.06
C SER A 102 5.87 26.24 -14.32
N PRO A 103 6.70 26.98 -13.56
CA PRO A 103 7.00 28.39 -13.84
C PRO A 103 7.58 28.62 -15.25
N GLU A 104 8.37 27.67 -15.75
CA GLU A 104 8.98 27.70 -17.09
C GLU A 104 7.88 27.61 -18.18
N ASP A 105 6.94 26.66 -18.02
CA ASP A 105 5.77 26.55 -18.90
C ASP A 105 4.96 27.84 -18.88
N LYS A 106 4.75 28.41 -17.69
CA LYS A 106 4.00 29.66 -17.54
C LYS A 106 4.67 30.82 -18.30
N GLN A 107 5.99 30.94 -18.23
CA GLN A 107 6.72 31.97 -18.92
C GLN A 107 6.66 31.76 -20.45
N ARG A 108 6.94 30.54 -20.91
CA ARG A 108 6.85 30.17 -22.32
C ARG A 108 5.47 30.43 -22.90
N TRP A 109 4.41 30.04 -22.23
CA TRP A 109 3.04 30.22 -22.70
C TRP A 109 2.59 31.69 -22.72
N LYS A 110 3.15 32.56 -21.84
CA LYS A 110 2.95 33.99 -21.96
C LYS A 110 3.53 34.56 -23.26
N GLU A 111 4.67 34.06 -23.66
CA GLU A 111 5.36 34.53 -24.87
C GLU A 111 4.73 33.96 -26.15
N GLU A 112 4.37 32.68 -26.16
CA GLU A 112 3.88 31.97 -27.34
C GLU A 112 2.37 32.11 -27.56
N HIS A 113 1.58 32.25 -26.48
CA HIS A 113 0.13 32.16 -26.54
C HIS A 113 -0.62 33.32 -25.84
N ASP A 114 0.06 34.39 -25.42
CA ASP A 114 -0.49 35.46 -24.58
C ASP A 114 -1.24 34.94 -23.36
N TRP A 115 -0.68 33.86 -22.75
CA TRP A 115 -1.34 33.15 -21.67
C TRP A 115 -1.56 34.04 -20.44
N LYS A 116 -2.77 33.96 -19.91
CA LYS A 116 -3.18 34.59 -18.67
C LYS A 116 -4.22 33.76 -17.96
N VAL A 117 -4.31 33.91 -16.62
CA VAL A 117 -5.34 33.25 -15.82
C VAL A 117 -6.73 33.68 -16.29
N ASN A 118 -7.60 32.73 -16.51
CA ASN A 118 -9.01 33.00 -16.83
C ASN A 118 -9.81 33.14 -15.52
N HIS A 119 -9.82 34.35 -14.97
CA HIS A 119 -10.49 34.65 -13.69
C HIS A 119 -12.00 34.42 -13.68
N HIS A 120 -12.62 34.29 -14.84
CA HIS A 120 -14.07 34.07 -14.98
C HIS A 120 -14.42 32.56 -14.98
N TRP A 121 -13.43 31.69 -14.88
CA TRP A 121 -13.64 30.26 -14.86
C TRP A 121 -13.04 29.65 -13.61
N LEU A 122 -13.89 29.10 -12.70
CA LEU A 122 -13.49 28.67 -11.37
C LEU A 122 -12.80 27.31 -11.38
N THR A 123 -12.99 26.52 -12.45
CA THR A 123 -12.40 25.17 -12.60
C THR A 123 -11.45 25.13 -13.79
N PRO A 124 -10.24 25.71 -13.68
CA PRO A 124 -9.25 25.67 -14.75
C PRO A 124 -8.84 24.22 -15.04
N MET A 125 -8.16 24.00 -16.14
CA MET A 125 -7.58 22.70 -16.45
C MET A 125 -6.59 22.31 -15.33
N LEU A 126 -6.60 21.06 -14.89
CA LEU A 126 -5.57 20.58 -13.98
C LEU A 126 -4.20 20.63 -14.69
N PRO A 127 -3.12 21.02 -14.01
CA PRO A 127 -1.79 20.71 -14.48
C PRO A 127 -1.72 19.22 -14.85
N THR A 128 -1.08 18.88 -15.97
CA THR A 128 -1.11 17.49 -16.48
C THR A 128 -0.55 16.47 -15.48
N LYS A 129 0.38 16.88 -14.63
CA LYS A 129 0.93 16.06 -13.55
C LYS A 129 -0.11 15.61 -12.50
N TYR A 130 -1.29 16.27 -12.44
CA TYR A 130 -2.39 15.97 -11.52
C TYR A 130 -3.65 15.43 -12.21
N THR A 131 -3.60 15.13 -13.50
CA THR A 131 -4.78 14.67 -14.26
C THR A 131 -5.41 13.41 -13.66
N GLU A 132 -4.58 12.51 -13.10
CA GLU A 132 -5.04 11.28 -12.46
C GLU A 132 -5.98 11.51 -11.26
N ALA A 133 -5.96 12.70 -10.64
CA ALA A 133 -6.95 13.07 -9.61
C ALA A 133 -8.39 12.94 -10.11
N SER A 134 -8.63 13.15 -11.40
CA SER A 134 -9.95 13.03 -11.99
C SER A 134 -10.46 11.60 -12.13
N CYS A 135 -9.59 10.59 -12.08
CA CYS A 135 -9.99 9.17 -12.12
C CYS A 135 -10.95 8.83 -10.96
N PHE A 136 -10.72 9.41 -9.80
CA PHE A 136 -11.50 9.15 -8.60
C PHE A 136 -12.96 9.60 -8.69
N LYS A 137 -13.33 10.47 -9.62
CA LYS A 137 -14.73 10.87 -9.87
C LYS A 137 -15.62 9.68 -10.26
N CYS A 138 -15.02 8.69 -10.96
CA CYS A 138 -15.69 7.48 -11.42
C CYS A 138 -15.24 6.24 -10.64
N HIS A 139 -13.98 6.20 -10.22
CA HIS A 139 -13.31 5.06 -9.59
C HIS A 139 -13.04 5.29 -8.09
N ASN A 140 -13.93 5.97 -7.39
CA ASN A 140 -13.73 6.37 -5.99
C ASN A 140 -13.57 5.22 -4.98
N ASN A 141 -13.85 3.97 -5.39
CA ASN A 141 -13.71 2.79 -4.54
C ASN A 141 -12.67 1.79 -5.08
N THR A 142 -11.85 2.19 -6.04
CA THR A 142 -10.84 1.31 -6.64
C THR A 142 -9.46 1.69 -6.09
N SER A 143 -8.73 0.71 -5.57
CA SER A 143 -7.43 0.92 -4.91
C SER A 143 -6.22 0.71 -5.83
N ASP A 144 -6.46 0.29 -7.08
CA ASP A 144 -5.41 0.13 -8.09
C ASP A 144 -6.01 0.34 -9.48
N LEU A 145 -5.72 1.50 -10.04
CA LEU A 145 -6.21 1.89 -11.35
C LEU A 145 -5.08 1.68 -12.37
N ALA A 146 -5.33 0.88 -13.40
CA ALA A 146 -4.43 0.79 -14.53
C ALA A 146 -4.28 2.18 -15.19
N GLY A 147 -3.06 2.65 -15.36
CA GLY A 147 -2.76 4.00 -15.86
C GLY A 147 -3.06 5.14 -14.86
N GLY A 148 -3.17 4.80 -13.58
CA GLY A 148 -3.36 5.73 -12.46
C GLY A 148 -2.30 5.54 -11.38
N GLU A 149 -1.04 5.35 -11.75
CA GLU A 149 0.04 4.99 -10.83
C GLU A 149 0.25 6.03 -9.73
N LYS A 150 0.11 7.31 -10.07
CA LYS A 150 0.29 8.42 -9.12
C LYS A 150 -0.86 8.51 -8.12
N ILE A 151 -2.11 8.37 -8.57
CA ILE A 151 -3.26 8.36 -7.66
C ILE A 151 -3.24 7.13 -6.75
N ASN A 152 -2.82 5.97 -7.27
CA ASN A 152 -2.66 4.74 -6.49
C ASN A 152 -1.62 4.92 -5.38
N LEU A 153 -0.45 5.47 -5.71
CA LEU A 153 0.59 5.80 -4.74
C LEU A 153 0.09 6.81 -3.72
N GLY A 154 -0.55 7.89 -4.17
CA GLY A 154 -1.05 8.96 -3.30
C GLY A 154 -2.08 8.48 -2.29
N LEU A 155 -3.06 7.68 -2.71
CA LEU A 155 -4.06 7.10 -1.81
C LEU A 155 -3.43 6.15 -0.78
N THR A 156 -2.45 5.36 -1.21
CA THR A 156 -1.73 4.46 -0.31
C THR A 156 -0.88 5.22 0.71
N LEU A 157 -0.22 6.31 0.29
CA LEU A 157 0.56 7.17 1.20
C LEU A 157 -0.34 7.89 2.21
N VAL A 158 -1.51 8.37 1.79
CA VAL A 158 -2.52 8.98 2.68
C VAL A 158 -2.95 8.01 3.78
N ASP A 159 -3.18 6.74 3.44
CA ASP A 159 -3.50 5.70 4.41
C ASP A 159 -2.32 5.39 5.35
N GLN A 160 -1.13 5.15 4.78
CA GLN A 160 0.05 4.77 5.56
C GLN A 160 0.56 5.90 6.47
N ALA A 161 0.45 7.15 6.05
CA ALA A 161 0.78 8.32 6.87
C ALA A 161 -0.28 8.59 7.95
N GLY A 162 -1.46 7.94 7.86
CA GLY A 162 -2.53 8.08 8.85
C GLY A 162 -3.23 9.44 8.81
N CYS A 163 -3.39 10.03 7.62
CA CYS A 163 -4.07 11.32 7.46
C CYS A 163 -5.50 11.29 8.00
N ASN A 164 -6.20 10.12 7.87
CA ASN A 164 -7.52 9.84 8.41
C ASN A 164 -7.62 9.94 9.95
N GLY A 165 -6.51 9.81 10.66
CA GLY A 165 -6.47 9.96 12.12
C GLY A 165 -6.70 11.41 12.59
N CYS A 166 -6.31 12.38 11.76
CA CYS A 166 -6.50 13.82 12.03
C CYS A 166 -7.57 14.45 11.16
N HIS A 167 -7.72 14.03 9.91
CA HIS A 167 -8.65 14.60 8.94
C HIS A 167 -9.83 13.66 8.71
N HIS A 168 -11.04 14.20 8.77
CA HIS A 168 -12.24 13.47 8.39
C HIS A 168 -12.43 13.51 6.87
N ASN A 169 -12.82 12.36 6.30
CA ASN A 169 -13.27 12.23 4.92
C ASN A 169 -14.36 11.14 4.89
N GLU A 170 -15.55 11.49 4.41
CA GLU A 170 -16.71 10.58 4.39
C GLU A 170 -16.49 9.33 3.54
N ASP A 171 -15.66 9.43 2.49
CA ASP A 171 -15.37 8.32 1.58
C ASP A 171 -14.30 7.35 2.15
N TRP A 172 -13.66 7.65 3.28
CA TRP A 172 -12.67 6.76 3.89
C TRP A 172 -13.33 5.69 4.75
N PRO A 173 -12.94 4.42 4.56
CA PRO A 173 -13.35 3.37 5.47
C PRO A 173 -12.74 3.61 6.87
N SER A 174 -13.34 2.99 7.88
CA SER A 174 -12.72 2.94 9.21
C SER A 174 -11.43 2.11 9.11
N LEU A 175 -10.30 2.78 9.22
CA LEU A 175 -8.97 2.16 9.12
C LEU A 175 -8.36 1.97 10.50
N ALA A 176 -7.57 0.90 10.65
CA ALA A 176 -6.72 0.73 11.83
C ALA A 176 -5.72 1.89 11.94
N LYS A 177 -5.39 2.28 13.17
CA LYS A 177 -4.43 3.37 13.41
C LYS A 177 -3.05 3.02 12.83
N SER A 178 -2.40 4.00 12.22
CA SER A 178 -1.11 3.80 11.53
C SER A 178 0.07 3.65 12.50
N GLY A 179 -0.02 4.22 13.69
CA GLY A 179 0.99 4.12 14.74
C GLY A 179 0.77 2.95 15.71
N PRO A 180 1.80 2.55 16.47
CA PRO A 180 1.67 1.48 17.45
C PRO A 180 0.73 1.85 18.60
N ASN A 181 0.11 0.84 19.20
CA ASN A 181 -0.66 0.99 20.43
C ASN A 181 0.28 1.36 21.61
N LEU A 182 -0.02 2.45 22.31
CA LEU A 182 0.79 2.99 23.42
C LEU A 182 0.23 2.62 24.81
N LYS A 183 -0.88 1.85 24.89
CA LYS A 183 -1.49 1.46 26.17
C LYS A 183 -0.54 0.61 27.04
N ARG A 184 0.38 -0.14 26.41
CA ARG A 184 1.41 -0.97 27.08
C ARG A 184 2.84 -0.48 26.82
N ILE A 185 3.03 0.84 26.65
CA ILE A 185 4.34 1.43 26.28
C ILE A 185 5.42 1.16 27.32
N ASN A 186 5.05 1.11 28.59
CA ASN A 186 5.91 0.83 29.74
C ASN A 186 6.62 -0.53 29.72
N GLU A 187 6.06 -1.51 28.99
CA GLU A 187 6.68 -2.83 28.83
C GLU A 187 7.78 -2.86 27.77
N LYS A 188 7.77 -1.88 26.86
CA LYS A 188 8.64 -1.82 25.70
C LYS A 188 9.71 -0.75 25.76
N LEU A 189 9.38 0.44 26.25
CA LEU A 189 10.20 1.66 26.17
C LEU A 189 10.42 2.29 27.53
N THR A 190 11.51 3.06 27.65
CA THR A 190 11.78 3.91 28.81
C THR A 190 11.21 5.31 28.61
N GLU A 191 10.93 6.02 29.71
CA GLU A 191 10.52 7.43 29.69
C GLU A 191 11.56 8.31 28.99
N ASP A 192 12.86 8.10 29.27
CA ASP A 192 13.96 8.83 28.62
C ASP A 192 13.99 8.61 27.12
N TRP A 193 13.83 7.36 26.66
CA TRP A 193 13.76 7.08 25.22
C TRP A 193 12.55 7.75 24.56
N VAL A 194 11.39 7.71 25.22
CA VAL A 194 10.13 8.27 24.67
C VAL A 194 10.20 9.80 24.60
N SER A 195 10.73 10.48 25.62
CA SER A 195 10.88 11.94 25.59
C SER A 195 11.79 12.41 24.46
N LYS A 196 12.95 11.76 24.27
CA LYS A 196 13.87 12.03 23.16
C LYS A 196 13.22 11.77 21.80
N TRP A 197 12.47 10.65 21.68
CA TRP A 197 11.75 10.30 20.46
C TRP A 197 10.63 11.30 20.14
N VAL A 198 9.82 11.70 21.12
CA VAL A 198 8.74 12.67 20.93
C VAL A 198 9.29 14.03 20.53
N LYS A 199 10.44 14.43 21.10
CA LYS A 199 11.12 15.68 20.74
C LYS A 199 11.51 15.69 19.27
N ASN A 200 12.23 14.67 18.80
CA ASN A 200 12.60 14.55 17.39
C ASN A 200 12.81 13.08 16.99
N PRO A 201 11.81 12.43 16.38
CA PRO A 201 11.92 11.02 16.02
C PRO A 201 12.98 10.74 14.94
N ARG A 202 13.38 11.75 14.16
CA ARG A 202 14.42 11.60 13.13
C ARG A 202 15.84 11.55 13.68
N HIS A 203 16.07 11.98 14.92
CA HIS A 203 17.34 11.73 15.61
C HIS A 203 17.60 10.24 15.84
N PHE A 204 16.53 9.44 15.98
CA PHE A 204 16.68 8.00 16.11
C PHE A 204 16.75 7.29 14.75
N ARG A 205 15.86 7.67 13.81
CA ARG A 205 15.79 7.09 12.46
C ARG A 205 15.40 8.15 11.44
N TYR A 206 16.25 8.38 10.45
CA TYR A 206 16.05 9.41 9.43
C TYR A 206 14.75 9.24 8.61
N ASN A 207 14.29 7.99 8.38
CA ASN A 207 13.14 7.64 7.57
C ASN A 207 11.96 7.11 8.39
N THR A 208 11.85 7.52 9.66
CA THR A 208 10.68 7.16 10.45
C THR A 208 9.39 7.75 9.88
N ARG A 209 8.29 6.98 9.94
CA ARG A 209 6.97 7.47 9.55
C ARG A 209 6.28 8.31 10.63
N MET A 210 6.75 8.26 11.87
CA MET A 210 6.25 9.19 12.87
C MET A 210 6.70 10.61 12.50
N PRO A 211 5.76 11.53 12.24
CA PRO A 211 6.10 12.88 11.86
C PRO A 211 6.65 13.69 13.04
N SER A 212 7.41 14.74 12.74
CA SER A 212 7.90 15.66 13.78
C SER A 212 6.81 16.66 14.16
N ILE A 213 6.48 16.68 15.44
CA ILE A 213 5.50 17.59 16.04
C ILE A 213 6.21 18.82 16.59
N PHE A 214 7.37 18.63 17.21
CA PHE A 214 8.21 19.66 17.79
C PHE A 214 9.37 20.04 16.86
N GLU A 215 10.12 21.07 17.23
CA GLU A 215 11.23 21.60 16.42
C GLU A 215 10.79 22.03 15.00
N GLN A 216 9.61 22.65 14.90
CA GLN A 216 9.08 23.17 13.64
C GLN A 216 9.35 24.66 13.48
N PRO A 217 9.35 25.21 12.24
CA PRO A 217 9.73 26.60 11.96
C PRO A 217 8.92 27.67 12.73
N ASN A 218 7.70 27.36 13.15
CA ASN A 218 6.88 28.27 13.96
C ASN A 218 7.10 28.09 15.49
N GLN A 219 8.08 27.31 15.90
CA GLN A 219 8.39 26.98 17.31
C GLN A 219 9.84 27.35 17.72
N GLU A 220 10.48 28.24 16.98
CA GLU A 220 11.92 28.57 17.18
C GLU A 220 12.16 29.62 18.26
N SER A 221 11.13 30.32 18.77
CA SER A 221 11.34 31.28 19.86
C SER A 221 11.71 30.57 21.16
N GLU A 222 12.54 31.23 22.02
CA GLU A 222 12.95 30.68 23.32
C GLU A 222 11.74 30.32 24.19
N GLU A 223 10.71 31.17 24.20
CA GLU A 223 9.47 30.97 24.95
C GLU A 223 8.72 29.71 24.48
N VAL A 224 8.49 29.57 23.16
CA VAL A 224 7.78 28.42 22.60
C VAL A 224 8.60 27.15 22.78
N THR A 225 9.91 27.19 22.65
CA THR A 225 10.79 26.04 22.91
C THR A 225 10.67 25.59 24.38
N ALA A 226 10.61 26.51 25.33
CA ALA A 226 10.41 26.18 26.75
C ALA A 226 9.04 25.55 27.02
N TYR A 227 7.97 26.01 26.34
CA TYR A 227 6.65 25.36 26.40
C TYR A 227 6.68 23.97 25.80
N ASN A 228 7.36 23.79 24.66
CA ASN A 228 7.50 22.47 24.03
C ASN A 228 8.19 21.46 24.94
N ASP A 229 9.23 21.87 25.67
CA ASP A 229 9.92 20.98 26.63
C ASP A 229 8.97 20.53 27.76
N VAL A 230 8.12 21.43 28.28
CA VAL A 230 7.08 21.07 29.25
C VAL A 230 6.03 20.12 28.65
N GLU A 231 5.59 20.36 27.40
CA GLU A 231 4.62 19.50 26.72
C GLU A 231 5.16 18.09 26.48
N ILE A 232 6.43 17.96 26.08
CA ILE A 232 7.11 16.66 25.89
C ILE A 232 7.18 15.90 27.23
N ALA A 233 7.56 16.57 28.31
CA ALA A 233 7.58 16.00 29.65
C ALA A 233 6.15 15.53 30.08
N GLY A 234 5.15 16.39 29.86
CA GLY A 234 3.75 16.06 30.14
C GLY A 234 3.23 14.89 29.35
N ILE A 235 3.49 14.83 28.04
CA ILE A 235 3.10 13.70 27.17
C ILE A 235 3.75 12.41 27.70
N THR A 236 5.03 12.44 28.03
CA THR A 236 5.74 11.27 28.57
C THR A 236 5.14 10.83 29.89
N GLU A 237 4.93 11.74 30.85
CA GLU A 237 4.32 11.45 32.14
C GLU A 237 2.92 10.81 31.96
N TYR A 238 2.08 11.38 31.08
CA TYR A 238 0.73 10.85 30.82
C TYR A 238 0.77 9.41 30.30
N LEU A 239 1.66 9.11 29.37
CA LEU A 239 1.79 7.79 28.76
C LEU A 239 2.25 6.71 29.77
N PHE A 240 3.03 7.09 30.79
CA PHE A 240 3.57 6.17 31.81
C PHE A 240 2.82 6.21 33.15
N SER A 241 1.96 7.21 33.38
CA SER A 241 1.25 7.39 34.64
C SER A 241 0.38 6.19 34.99
N GLY A 242 0.49 5.74 36.25
CA GLY A 242 -0.28 4.63 36.79
C GLY A 242 0.14 3.26 36.25
N LYS A 243 1.23 3.14 35.52
CA LYS A 243 1.74 1.90 34.96
C LYS A 243 2.97 1.40 35.73
N ASP A 244 3.04 0.11 35.96
CA ASP A 244 4.23 -0.50 36.54
C ASP A 244 5.42 -0.36 35.59
N LYS A 245 6.60 0.00 36.11
CA LYS A 245 7.84 0.08 35.32
C LYS A 245 8.39 -1.33 35.09
N ASN A 246 7.81 -2.07 34.19
CA ASN A 246 8.23 -3.42 33.85
C ASN A 246 8.78 -3.48 32.42
N ILE A 247 9.98 -2.90 32.25
CA ILE A 247 10.73 -3.06 31.01
C ILE A 247 11.37 -4.45 31.08
N GLY A 248 11.14 -5.28 30.08
CA GLY A 248 11.73 -6.61 30.00
C GLY A 248 13.25 -6.61 30.19
N SER A 249 13.78 -7.75 30.56
CA SER A 249 15.19 -7.92 30.94
C SER A 249 16.10 -8.25 29.75
N ASN A 250 17.39 -8.00 29.92
CA ASN A 250 18.44 -8.39 28.96
C ASN A 250 19.21 -9.62 29.46
N VAL A 251 18.49 -10.62 29.97
CA VAL A 251 19.11 -11.86 30.44
C VAL A 251 19.50 -12.76 29.26
N SER A 252 20.57 -13.55 29.45
CA SER A 252 21.13 -14.43 28.43
C SER A 252 20.14 -15.52 27.93
N GLU A 253 19.09 -15.77 28.69
CA GLU A 253 18.02 -16.71 28.32
C GLU A 253 17.33 -16.39 27.00
N TYR A 254 17.27 -15.09 26.62
CA TYR A 254 16.63 -14.59 25.42
C TYR A 254 17.60 -14.27 24.28
N ILE A 255 18.88 -14.55 24.45
CA ILE A 255 19.96 -14.20 23.51
C ILE A 255 20.62 -15.47 23.00
N GLY A 256 20.63 -15.65 21.69
CA GLY A 256 21.25 -16.75 20.99
C GLY A 256 22.53 -16.37 20.26
N ASP A 257 22.78 -17.02 19.11
CA ASP A 257 23.93 -16.76 18.24
C ASP A 257 23.63 -15.67 17.21
N PRO A 258 24.24 -14.49 17.29
CA PRO A 258 23.98 -13.40 16.36
C PRO A 258 24.41 -13.72 14.92
N VAL A 259 25.43 -14.57 14.71
CA VAL A 259 25.89 -14.96 13.37
C VAL A 259 24.83 -15.83 12.66
N ASN A 260 24.20 -16.74 13.41
CA ASN A 260 23.08 -17.51 12.89
C ASN A 260 21.84 -16.62 12.74
N GLY A 261 21.64 -15.67 13.65
CA GLY A 261 20.57 -14.67 13.60
C GLY A 261 20.57 -13.85 12.32
N GLU A 262 21.74 -13.38 11.85
CA GLU A 262 21.89 -12.67 10.58
C GLU A 262 21.41 -13.49 9.38
N LYS A 263 21.81 -14.77 9.34
CA LYS A 263 21.40 -15.69 8.28
C LYS A 263 19.88 -15.93 8.30
N LEU A 264 19.32 -16.14 9.49
CA LEU A 264 17.89 -16.34 9.68
C LEU A 264 17.10 -15.09 9.32
N PHE A 265 17.56 -13.91 9.70
CA PHE A 265 16.91 -12.64 9.37
C PHE A 265 16.69 -12.47 7.86
N SER A 266 17.68 -12.85 7.05
CA SER A 266 17.57 -12.85 5.59
C SER A 266 16.68 -13.98 5.06
N ALA A 267 16.70 -15.17 5.69
CA ALA A 267 16.07 -16.37 5.15
C ALA A 267 14.59 -16.53 5.51
N VAL A 268 14.13 -16.01 6.67
CA VAL A 268 12.76 -16.28 7.17
C VAL A 268 11.72 -15.24 6.72
N GLY A 269 12.13 -14.19 6.01
CA GLY A 269 11.19 -13.26 5.37
C GLY A 269 11.10 -11.85 5.98
N CYS A 270 11.95 -11.48 6.94
CA CYS A 270 11.95 -10.14 7.55
C CYS A 270 12.08 -9.02 6.51
N MET A 271 12.96 -9.23 5.50
CA MET A 271 13.25 -8.28 4.42
C MET A 271 12.11 -8.09 3.42
N GLY A 272 11.05 -8.89 3.49
CA GLY A 272 9.83 -8.66 2.71
C GLY A 272 9.04 -7.41 3.13
N CYS A 273 9.27 -6.93 4.38
CA CYS A 273 8.57 -5.77 4.94
C CYS A 273 9.52 -4.75 5.57
N HIS A 274 10.68 -5.18 6.09
CA HIS A 274 11.61 -4.34 6.81
C HIS A 274 12.87 -4.05 6.00
N VAL A 275 13.42 -2.87 6.20
CA VAL A 275 14.78 -2.52 5.80
C VAL A 275 15.66 -2.38 7.05
N SER A 276 16.96 -2.61 6.89
CA SER A 276 17.98 -2.31 7.89
C SER A 276 19.06 -1.50 7.20
N GLU A 277 18.82 -0.18 7.01
CA GLU A 277 19.65 0.70 6.22
C GLU A 277 19.98 1.98 7.00
N THR A 278 21.25 2.20 7.24
CA THR A 278 21.77 3.35 7.97
C THR A 278 21.99 4.57 7.09
N ASN A 279 22.29 4.35 5.79
CA ASN A 279 22.61 5.43 4.86
C ASN A 279 21.36 5.89 4.11
N PRO A 280 20.92 7.15 4.27
CA PRO A 280 19.77 7.69 3.54
C PRO A 280 19.87 7.56 2.01
N ALA A 281 21.10 7.60 1.47
CA ALA A 281 21.32 7.48 0.02
C ALA A 281 21.01 6.08 -0.54
N ASN A 282 21.00 5.04 0.30
CA ASN A 282 20.69 3.68 -0.07
C ASN A 282 19.23 3.29 0.24
N ALA A 283 18.49 4.17 0.93
CA ALA A 283 17.10 3.90 1.23
C ALA A 283 16.27 3.80 -0.07
N PRO A 284 15.28 2.90 -0.13
CA PRO A 284 14.38 2.85 -1.27
C PRO A 284 13.74 4.22 -1.49
N HIS A 285 13.87 4.73 -2.71
CA HIS A 285 13.20 5.96 -3.13
C HIS A 285 11.73 5.65 -3.41
N ILE A 286 10.82 6.36 -2.75
CA ILE A 286 9.38 6.09 -2.85
C ILE A 286 8.79 6.95 -3.98
N ASP A 287 8.99 6.53 -5.20
CA ASP A 287 8.44 7.13 -6.41
C ASP A 287 7.31 6.30 -7.03
N ASN A 288 7.14 5.07 -6.56
CA ASN A 288 6.12 4.14 -7.02
C ASN A 288 5.68 3.19 -5.90
N TYR A 289 4.61 2.44 -6.17
CA TYR A 289 4.01 1.51 -5.21
C TYR A 289 4.96 0.35 -4.84
N GLU A 290 5.76 -0.15 -5.76
CA GLU A 290 6.68 -1.28 -5.50
C GLU A 290 7.76 -0.90 -4.48
N ASN A 291 8.33 0.30 -4.61
CA ASN A 291 9.30 0.81 -3.63
C ASN A 291 8.65 1.07 -2.25
N LEU A 292 7.37 1.45 -2.24
CA LEU A 292 6.62 1.59 -0.99
C LEU A 292 6.44 0.26 -0.25
N THR A 293 6.26 -0.86 -0.96
CA THR A 293 6.11 -2.19 -0.34
C THR A 293 7.38 -2.64 0.40
N LYS A 294 8.57 -2.22 -0.06
CA LYS A 294 9.87 -2.54 0.56
C LYS A 294 10.05 -1.91 1.94
N VAL A 295 9.36 -0.81 2.20
CA VAL A 295 9.42 -0.06 3.46
C VAL A 295 8.10 -0.13 4.24
N HIS A 296 7.33 -1.20 4.06
CA HIS A 296 6.05 -1.39 4.74
C HIS A 296 6.20 -1.45 6.27
N GLY A 297 7.15 -2.23 6.76
CA GLY A 297 7.57 -2.23 8.16
C GLY A 297 8.57 -1.10 8.48
N PRO A 298 8.78 -0.77 9.76
CA PRO A 298 9.77 0.21 10.14
C PRO A 298 11.19 -0.27 9.79
N ASN A 299 12.07 0.68 9.46
CA ASN A 299 13.51 0.44 9.41
C ASN A 299 13.99 -0.05 10.80
N LEU A 300 14.76 -1.14 10.83
CA LEU A 300 15.19 -1.78 12.09
C LEU A 300 16.51 -1.23 12.65
N VAL A 301 17.13 -0.28 11.98
CA VAL A 301 18.36 0.36 12.46
C VAL A 301 18.20 0.89 13.88
N GLY A 302 19.18 0.60 14.73
CA GLY A 302 19.23 1.04 16.11
C GLY A 302 18.26 0.33 17.04
N ILE A 303 17.69 -0.81 16.67
CA ILE A 303 16.69 -1.50 17.50
C ILE A 303 17.22 -1.91 18.87
N GLY A 304 18.53 -2.19 18.99
CA GLY A 304 19.21 -2.51 20.25
C GLY A 304 19.29 -1.35 21.25
N SER A 305 19.11 -0.11 20.79
CA SER A 305 18.93 1.08 21.66
C SER A 305 17.48 1.33 22.07
N LYS A 306 16.54 0.53 21.56
CA LYS A 306 15.10 0.80 21.72
C LYS A 306 14.39 -0.18 22.62
N VAL A 307 14.74 -1.47 22.58
CA VAL A 307 13.99 -2.52 23.25
C VAL A 307 14.93 -3.48 24.01
N SER A 308 14.37 -4.19 25.01
CA SER A 308 15.08 -5.25 25.74
C SER A 308 15.08 -6.57 24.95
N ALA A 309 16.00 -7.47 25.30
CA ALA A 309 16.07 -8.81 24.72
C ALA A 309 14.78 -9.61 24.97
N GLU A 310 14.27 -9.57 26.19
CA GLU A 310 13.03 -10.25 26.57
C GLU A 310 11.85 -9.76 25.73
N TRP A 311 11.68 -8.45 25.60
CA TRP A 311 10.58 -7.90 24.81
C TRP A 311 10.70 -8.28 23.33
N LEU A 312 11.92 -8.18 22.76
CA LEU A 312 12.13 -8.49 21.34
C LEU A 312 11.88 -9.96 21.04
N TYR A 313 12.39 -10.86 21.91
CA TYR A 313 12.13 -12.28 21.80
C TYR A 313 10.62 -12.59 21.84
N GLN A 314 9.90 -12.06 22.83
CA GLN A 314 8.45 -12.26 22.95
C GLN A 314 7.69 -11.71 21.74
N TRP A 315 8.09 -10.56 21.25
CA TRP A 315 7.53 -9.98 20.03
C TRP A 315 7.75 -10.84 18.79
N LEU A 316 8.93 -11.42 18.62
CA LEU A 316 9.24 -12.32 17.51
C LEU A 316 8.47 -13.64 17.60
N MET A 317 8.23 -14.14 18.81
CA MET A 317 7.45 -15.36 19.02
C MET A 317 5.95 -15.16 18.78
N ASP A 318 5.38 -14.07 19.27
CA ASP A 318 3.95 -13.76 19.13
C ASP A 318 3.69 -12.25 19.17
N PRO A 319 3.73 -11.55 18.01
CA PRO A 319 3.48 -10.12 17.95
C PRO A 319 2.07 -9.73 18.44
N GLN A 320 1.06 -10.58 18.19
CA GLN A 320 -0.33 -10.32 18.54
C GLN A 320 -0.59 -10.40 20.06
N ALA A 321 0.21 -11.14 20.81
CA ALA A 321 0.12 -11.17 22.28
C ALA A 321 0.39 -9.79 22.90
N TYR A 322 1.28 -8.99 22.30
CA TYR A 322 1.56 -7.62 22.72
C TYR A 322 0.60 -6.60 22.09
N MET A 323 0.33 -6.73 20.78
CA MET A 323 -0.50 -5.82 19.99
C MET A 323 -1.44 -6.63 19.09
N PRO A 324 -2.69 -6.90 19.51
CA PRO A 324 -3.61 -7.77 18.78
C PRO A 324 -3.89 -7.38 17.34
N ASP A 325 -3.87 -6.06 17.04
CA ASP A 325 -4.14 -5.46 15.74
C ASP A 325 -2.86 -5.09 14.95
N THR A 326 -1.71 -5.64 15.35
CA THR A 326 -0.45 -5.39 14.62
C THR A 326 -0.50 -5.93 13.19
N LYS A 327 0.07 -5.18 12.25
CA LYS A 327 0.24 -5.65 10.86
C LYS A 327 1.36 -6.70 10.71
N MET A 328 2.29 -6.76 11.68
CA MET A 328 3.35 -7.77 11.66
C MET A 328 2.76 -9.15 11.94
N PRO A 329 2.88 -10.11 11.01
CA PRO A 329 2.36 -11.45 11.20
C PRO A 329 3.25 -12.25 12.16
N ASN A 330 2.71 -13.37 12.68
CA ASN A 330 3.51 -14.37 13.38
C ASN A 330 4.31 -15.19 12.36
N LEU A 331 5.65 -15.09 12.40
CA LEU A 331 6.56 -15.75 11.46
C LEU A 331 6.75 -17.23 11.75
N ARG A 332 6.11 -17.77 12.80
CA ARG A 332 6.18 -19.18 13.19
C ARG A 332 7.62 -19.65 13.46
N LEU A 333 8.39 -18.81 14.13
CA LEU A 333 9.77 -19.10 14.49
C LEU A 333 9.83 -20.17 15.58
N GLU A 334 10.86 -21.03 15.52
CA GLU A 334 11.21 -21.87 16.64
C GLU A 334 11.91 -21.01 17.73
N PRO A 335 11.80 -21.38 19.02
CA PRO A 335 12.38 -20.57 20.11
C PRO A 335 13.87 -20.21 19.91
N GLU A 336 14.69 -21.14 19.45
CA GLU A 336 16.11 -20.88 19.22
C GLU A 336 16.34 -19.92 18.05
N GLN A 337 15.52 -19.99 16.97
CA GLN A 337 15.59 -19.04 15.86
C GLN A 337 15.24 -17.62 16.34
N ALA A 338 14.23 -17.47 17.19
CA ALA A 338 13.86 -16.18 17.75
C ALA A 338 14.96 -15.61 18.65
N LYS A 339 15.66 -16.43 19.43
CA LYS A 339 16.81 -16.00 20.26
C LYS A 339 17.97 -15.53 19.38
N ASP A 340 18.29 -16.26 18.33
CA ASP A 340 19.38 -15.93 17.41
C ASP A 340 19.11 -14.60 16.69
N ILE A 341 17.89 -14.42 16.17
CA ILE A 341 17.47 -13.15 15.54
C ILE A 341 17.47 -12.01 16.56
N THR A 342 17.04 -12.27 17.79
CA THR A 342 17.10 -11.28 18.89
C THR A 342 18.54 -10.84 19.14
N ALA A 343 19.48 -11.79 19.24
CA ALA A 343 20.89 -11.49 19.43
C ALA A 343 21.44 -10.61 18.30
N TYR A 344 21.20 -10.97 17.06
CA TYR A 344 21.62 -10.20 15.89
C TYR A 344 21.07 -8.77 15.88
N LEU A 345 19.76 -8.61 16.08
CA LEU A 345 19.13 -7.30 16.03
C LEU A 345 19.56 -6.36 17.16
N LEU A 346 19.91 -6.90 18.34
CA LEU A 346 20.35 -6.10 19.48
C LEU A 346 21.81 -5.60 19.38
N GLU A 347 22.61 -6.13 18.45
CA GLU A 347 23.95 -5.60 18.19
C GLU A 347 23.89 -4.20 17.55
N ASP A 348 22.82 -3.93 16.78
CA ASP A 348 22.66 -2.63 16.12
C ASP A 348 22.10 -1.58 17.10
N LYS A 349 22.97 -0.65 17.50
CA LYS A 349 22.65 0.44 18.43
C LYS A 349 22.82 1.81 17.78
N ASN A 350 21.99 2.75 18.20
CA ASN A 350 22.13 4.15 17.85
C ASN A 350 22.82 4.92 19.00
N GLU A 351 24.14 4.81 19.05
CA GLU A 351 24.93 5.47 20.10
C GLU A 351 24.75 7.01 20.12
N SER A 352 24.53 7.63 18.97
CA SER A 352 24.30 9.09 18.89
C SER A 352 23.01 9.49 19.58
N PHE A 353 21.95 8.68 19.45
CA PHE A 353 20.69 8.91 20.14
C PHE A 353 20.77 8.59 21.64
N ASP A 354 21.46 7.50 22.00
CA ASP A 354 21.63 7.08 23.40
C ASP A 354 22.38 8.16 24.21
N ASN A 355 23.38 8.82 23.59
CA ASN A 355 24.16 9.86 24.18
C ASN A 355 23.50 11.26 24.20
N LEU A 356 22.29 11.41 23.65
CA LEU A 356 21.54 12.67 23.80
C LEU A 356 21.27 12.93 25.29
N PRO A 357 21.34 14.22 25.73
CA PRO A 357 21.02 14.56 27.11
C PRO A 357 19.59 14.12 27.47
N ALA A 358 19.42 13.75 28.73
CA ALA A 358 18.08 13.51 29.27
C ALA A 358 17.22 14.76 29.08
N HIS A 359 15.94 14.55 28.82
CA HIS A 359 14.99 15.65 28.62
C HIS A 359 14.79 16.41 29.96
N ASP A 360 14.85 17.74 29.93
CA ASP A 360 14.66 18.60 31.07
C ASP A 360 13.71 19.77 30.75
N PHE A 361 13.07 20.35 31.76
CA PHE A 361 12.13 21.46 31.62
C PHE A 361 12.09 22.33 32.87
N ASP A 362 11.65 23.58 32.71
CA ASP A 362 11.53 24.55 33.79
C ASP A 362 10.19 24.45 34.53
N LEU A 363 10.22 24.36 35.85
CA LEU A 363 9.02 24.31 36.71
C LEU A 363 8.19 25.59 36.64
N ALA A 364 8.81 26.75 36.46
CA ALA A 364 8.07 28.01 36.32
C ALA A 364 7.30 28.05 35.01
N VAL A 365 7.88 27.50 33.92
CA VAL A 365 7.19 27.35 32.63
C VAL A 365 6.06 26.33 32.73
N LEU A 366 6.21 25.23 33.49
CA LEU A 366 5.12 24.28 33.76
C LEU A 366 3.94 24.99 34.48
N ASP A 367 4.21 25.84 35.46
CA ASP A 367 3.16 26.58 36.16
C ASP A 367 2.45 27.57 35.23
N GLU A 368 3.20 28.27 34.43
CA GLU A 368 2.70 29.22 33.44
C GLU A 368 1.83 28.51 32.36
N LEU A 369 2.35 27.47 31.72
CA LEU A 369 1.62 26.75 30.67
C LEU A 369 0.36 26.09 31.24
N THR A 370 0.39 25.52 32.44
CA THR A 370 -0.78 24.98 33.14
C THR A 370 -1.84 26.08 33.33
N THR A 371 -1.42 27.28 33.75
CA THR A 371 -2.33 28.42 33.94
C THR A 371 -2.92 28.86 32.59
N ASN A 372 -2.12 28.95 31.55
CA ASN A 372 -2.56 29.35 30.20
C ASN A 372 -3.61 28.37 29.63
N TRP A 373 -3.43 27.04 29.78
CA TRP A 373 -4.44 26.06 29.42
C TRP A 373 -5.73 26.21 30.24
N LEU A 374 -5.62 26.46 31.53
CA LEU A 374 -6.79 26.65 32.39
C LEU A 374 -7.58 27.90 32.03
N LYS A 375 -6.92 28.98 31.61
CA LYS A 375 -7.54 30.24 31.16
C LYS A 375 -8.40 30.06 29.90
N LYS A 376 -8.12 29.07 29.02
CA LYS A 376 -8.95 28.80 27.83
C LYS A 376 -10.41 28.38 28.20
N SER A 377 -10.65 27.91 29.43
CA SER A 377 -11.98 27.47 29.89
C SER A 377 -12.44 28.06 31.23
N ASN A 378 -11.63 28.88 31.87
CA ASN A 378 -11.93 29.46 33.20
C ASN A 378 -11.53 30.95 33.26
N PRO A 379 -12.22 31.73 34.12
CA PRO A 379 -11.73 33.08 34.44
C PRO A 379 -10.31 33.04 35.03
N GLU A 380 -9.50 34.02 34.68
CA GLU A 380 -8.07 34.08 35.02
C GLU A 380 -7.77 33.84 36.50
N LYS A 381 -8.51 34.52 37.39
CA LYS A 381 -8.31 34.35 38.84
C LYS A 381 -8.52 32.91 39.32
N PHE A 382 -9.52 32.23 38.76
CA PHE A 382 -9.81 30.84 39.06
C PHE A 382 -8.75 29.89 38.46
N ALA A 383 -8.28 30.18 37.25
CA ALA A 383 -7.21 29.42 36.60
C ALA A 383 -5.90 29.46 37.45
N ILE A 384 -5.49 30.63 37.91
CA ILE A 384 -4.33 30.80 38.76
C ILE A 384 -4.49 30.05 40.09
N GLU A 385 -5.66 30.21 40.76
CA GLU A 385 -5.93 29.51 42.03
C GLU A 385 -5.92 27.99 41.85
N LYS A 386 -6.51 27.48 40.77
CA LYS A 386 -6.52 26.05 40.46
C LYS A 386 -5.12 25.52 40.18
N ALA A 387 -4.33 26.20 39.34
CA ALA A 387 -2.95 25.81 39.04
C ALA A 387 -2.08 25.76 40.30
N SER A 388 -2.23 26.72 41.20
CA SER A 388 -1.43 26.77 42.43
C SER A 388 -1.70 25.65 43.44
N LYS A 389 -2.85 24.97 43.32
CA LYS A 389 -3.25 23.81 44.15
C LYS A 389 -2.81 22.47 43.57
N MET A 390 -2.40 22.42 42.34
CA MET A 390 -1.96 21.19 41.66
C MET A 390 -0.50 20.87 42.02
N SER A 391 -0.22 19.61 42.34
CA SER A 391 1.15 19.10 42.45
C SER A 391 1.85 19.10 41.09
N LYS A 392 3.18 18.89 41.09
CA LYS A 392 3.98 18.78 39.86
C LYS A 392 3.41 17.67 38.95
N ASP A 393 3.15 16.48 39.46
CA ASP A 393 2.70 15.33 38.70
C ASP A 393 1.27 15.55 38.14
N GLU A 394 0.39 16.19 38.94
CA GLU A 394 -0.94 16.57 38.45
C GLU A 394 -0.87 17.60 37.31
N LYS A 395 0.06 18.55 37.35
CA LYS A 395 0.28 19.51 36.26
C LYS A 395 0.84 18.84 35.03
N LEU A 396 1.84 17.96 35.18
CA LEU A 396 2.42 17.22 34.06
C LEU A 396 1.36 16.32 33.38
N ASN A 397 0.58 15.57 34.18
CA ASN A 397 -0.52 14.77 33.62
C ASN A 397 -1.59 15.62 32.91
N PHE A 398 -1.93 16.76 33.48
CA PHE A 398 -2.87 17.70 32.86
C PHE A 398 -2.32 18.25 31.55
N ILE A 399 -1.06 18.71 31.52
CA ILE A 399 -0.41 19.17 30.29
C ILE A 399 -0.30 18.04 29.27
N GLY A 400 0.05 16.82 29.70
CA GLY A 400 0.12 15.64 28.83
C GLY A 400 -1.21 15.33 28.14
N GLU A 401 -2.33 15.30 28.90
CA GLU A 401 -3.66 15.14 28.32
C GLU A 401 -3.97 16.24 27.29
N LYS A 402 -3.68 17.50 27.65
CA LYS A 402 -3.95 18.64 26.77
C LYS A 402 -3.11 18.60 25.50
N SER A 403 -1.80 18.31 25.61
CA SER A 403 -0.88 18.26 24.47
C SER A 403 -1.19 17.07 23.54
N ILE A 404 -1.48 15.87 24.09
CA ILE A 404 -1.93 14.72 23.30
C ILE A 404 -3.19 15.07 22.47
N ARG A 405 -4.14 15.77 23.10
CA ARG A 405 -5.36 16.23 22.43
C ARG A 405 -5.07 17.33 21.42
N HIS A 406 -4.23 18.28 21.77
CA HIS A 406 -3.86 19.44 20.94
C HIS A 406 -3.17 19.03 19.65
N TYR A 407 -2.19 18.15 19.73
CA TYR A 407 -1.43 17.66 18.58
C TYR A 407 -2.06 16.45 17.89
N GLY A 408 -3.09 15.81 18.48
CA GLY A 408 -3.82 14.72 17.89
C GLY A 408 -3.08 13.38 17.86
N CYS A 409 -2.20 13.10 18.80
CA CYS A 409 -1.42 11.85 18.89
C CYS A 409 -2.31 10.61 18.83
N PHE A 410 -3.52 10.70 19.42
CA PHE A 410 -4.54 9.64 19.40
C PHE A 410 -5.07 9.32 18.00
N GLY A 411 -4.89 10.18 17.00
CA GLY A 411 -5.26 9.91 15.61
C GLY A 411 -4.47 8.73 15.04
N CYS A 412 -3.18 8.65 15.37
CA CYS A 412 -2.32 7.55 14.93
C CYS A 412 -2.11 6.46 15.98
N HIS A 413 -2.27 6.77 17.28
CA HIS A 413 -1.97 5.85 18.39
C HIS A 413 -3.19 5.54 19.23
N ASN A 414 -3.28 4.29 19.73
CA ASN A 414 -4.22 3.94 20.79
C ASN A 414 -3.62 4.40 22.13
N ILE A 415 -4.31 5.32 22.81
CA ILE A 415 -3.88 5.93 24.08
C ILE A 415 -5.04 5.86 25.06
N ASP A 416 -4.76 5.49 26.32
CA ASP A 416 -5.76 5.44 27.36
C ASP A 416 -6.45 6.80 27.53
N GLY A 417 -7.78 6.81 27.61
CA GLY A 417 -8.59 8.02 27.74
C GLY A 417 -8.91 8.76 26.42
N PHE A 418 -8.49 8.21 25.26
CA PHE A 418 -8.71 8.84 23.95
C PHE A 418 -9.44 7.93 22.94
N ASP A 419 -10.09 6.86 23.39
CA ASP A 419 -10.74 5.90 22.50
C ASP A 419 -11.87 6.54 21.65
N ASP A 420 -12.63 7.49 22.24
CA ASP A 420 -13.73 8.22 21.58
C ASP A 420 -13.31 9.62 21.07
N ALA A 421 -12.03 9.92 21.00
CA ALA A 421 -11.57 11.24 20.60
C ALA A 421 -11.78 11.46 19.09
N LYS A 422 -12.35 12.62 18.74
CA LYS A 422 -12.64 12.98 17.35
C LYS A 422 -11.41 13.57 16.65
N PRO A 423 -11.27 13.38 15.32
CA PRO A 423 -10.24 14.04 14.52
C PRO A 423 -10.17 15.55 14.77
N ILE A 424 -8.95 16.10 14.79
CA ILE A 424 -8.70 17.51 15.10
C ILE A 424 -8.43 18.38 13.87
N GLY A 425 -8.16 17.76 12.73
CA GLY A 425 -7.94 18.46 11.45
C GLY A 425 -9.25 18.88 10.81
N VAL A 426 -9.13 19.72 9.80
CA VAL A 426 -10.28 20.11 8.96
C VAL A 426 -10.76 18.90 8.15
N GLU A 427 -12.05 18.88 7.86
CA GLU A 427 -12.64 17.92 6.94
C GLU A 427 -12.10 18.15 5.52
N ILE A 428 -11.77 17.08 4.81
CA ILE A 428 -11.16 17.11 3.48
C ILE A 428 -11.95 16.31 2.42
N THR A 429 -13.20 15.94 2.69
CA THR A 429 -14.05 15.17 1.76
C THR A 429 -14.15 15.83 0.38
N GLU A 430 -14.19 17.16 0.33
CA GLU A 430 -14.31 17.94 -0.91
C GLU A 430 -13.14 18.93 -1.11
N GLU A 431 -11.97 18.65 -0.55
CA GLU A 431 -10.84 19.59 -0.57
C GLU A 431 -10.36 19.92 -1.99
N GLY A 432 -10.40 18.94 -2.91
CA GLY A 432 -10.01 19.13 -4.31
C GLY A 432 -10.94 20.05 -5.13
N SER A 433 -12.17 20.28 -4.67
CA SER A 433 -13.14 21.19 -5.31
C SER A 433 -13.36 22.50 -4.55
N LYS A 434 -12.68 22.66 -3.41
CA LYS A 434 -12.77 23.86 -2.59
C LYS A 434 -12.21 25.09 -3.34
N PRO A 435 -12.96 26.20 -3.43
CA PRO A 435 -12.50 27.39 -4.12
C PRO A 435 -11.20 27.94 -3.50
N VAL A 436 -10.26 28.37 -4.34
CA VAL A 436 -8.96 28.89 -3.90
C VAL A 436 -9.05 29.98 -2.85
N GLY A 437 -10.07 30.83 -2.92
CA GLY A 437 -10.29 31.91 -1.95
C GLY A 437 -10.69 31.47 -0.53
N LYS A 438 -10.92 30.14 -0.32
CA LYS A 438 -11.16 29.56 1.00
C LYS A 438 -9.89 29.00 1.66
N PHE A 439 -8.76 29.03 0.96
CA PHE A 439 -7.47 28.63 1.50
C PHE A 439 -6.76 29.82 2.11
N ASP A 440 -6.19 29.67 3.30
CA ASP A 440 -5.36 30.68 3.95
C ASP A 440 -3.91 30.55 3.45
N PHE A 441 -3.49 31.49 2.61
CA PHE A 441 -2.11 31.60 2.14
C PHE A 441 -1.23 32.40 3.08
N GLY A 442 -1.71 32.80 4.26
CA GLY A 442 -0.95 33.60 5.20
C GLY A 442 -0.57 34.98 4.62
N LEU A 443 0.65 35.42 4.92
CA LEU A 443 1.21 36.68 4.42
C LEU A 443 2.09 36.51 3.18
N PHE A 444 1.94 35.36 2.46
CA PHE A 444 2.75 35.05 1.29
C PHE A 444 2.24 35.65 0.00
N HIS A 445 3.19 36.19 -0.77
CA HIS A 445 2.96 36.66 -2.14
C HIS A 445 3.79 35.88 -3.16
N ASP A 446 4.71 35.05 -2.70
CA ASP A 446 5.63 34.24 -3.51
C ASP A 446 5.09 32.81 -3.78
N ILE A 447 4.04 32.38 -3.10
CA ILE A 447 3.34 31.13 -3.39
C ILE A 447 2.23 31.43 -4.40
N GLU A 448 2.19 30.63 -5.48
CA GLU A 448 1.13 30.76 -6.47
C GLU A 448 -0.25 30.45 -5.83
N HIS A 449 -1.21 31.37 -5.99
CA HIS A 449 -2.54 31.21 -5.41
C HIS A 449 -3.39 30.22 -6.22
N THR A 450 -3.01 28.93 -6.11
CA THR A 450 -3.73 27.79 -6.69
C THR A 450 -3.91 26.71 -5.63
N VAL A 451 -4.92 25.86 -5.80
CA VAL A 451 -5.18 24.75 -4.85
C VAL A 451 -3.99 23.77 -4.79
N PRO A 452 -3.43 23.31 -5.94
CA PRO A 452 -2.26 22.44 -5.91
C PRO A 452 -1.06 23.06 -5.18
N ALA A 453 -0.72 24.32 -5.47
CA ALA A 453 0.42 25.00 -4.84
C ALA A 453 0.23 25.15 -3.33
N TRP A 454 -1.00 25.39 -2.86
CA TRP A 454 -1.29 25.45 -1.43
C TRP A 454 -1.06 24.08 -0.77
N ILE A 455 -1.58 23.00 -1.38
CA ILE A 455 -1.44 21.62 -0.84
C ILE A 455 0.04 21.22 -0.83
N GLU A 456 0.77 21.38 -1.95
CA GLU A 456 2.21 21.07 -2.04
C GLU A 456 3.00 21.76 -0.93
N ASN A 457 2.81 23.08 -0.75
CA ASN A 457 3.52 23.82 0.29
C ASN A 457 3.09 23.41 1.70
N LYS A 458 1.80 23.07 1.89
CA LYS A 458 1.29 22.56 3.17
C LYS A 458 1.86 21.18 3.51
N LEU A 459 2.16 20.34 2.53
CA LEU A 459 2.81 19.04 2.75
C LEU A 459 4.32 19.18 2.96
N ARG A 460 4.98 20.07 2.20
CA ARG A 460 6.43 20.31 2.27
C ARG A 460 6.84 20.96 3.59
N THR A 461 6.09 21.96 4.04
CA THR A 461 6.31 22.69 5.27
C THR A 461 4.97 22.99 5.94
N PRO A 462 4.40 22.06 6.73
CA PRO A 462 3.02 22.12 7.19
C PRO A 462 2.60 23.40 7.92
N ARG A 463 3.55 24.08 8.54
CA ARG A 463 3.31 25.29 9.35
C ARG A 463 3.79 26.57 8.68
N ILE A 464 4.09 26.53 7.40
CA ILE A 464 4.60 27.66 6.61
C ILE A 464 3.71 28.90 6.70
N TYR A 465 2.38 28.72 6.78
CA TYR A 465 1.42 29.82 6.78
C TYR A 465 1.33 30.60 8.11
N ASP A 466 2.12 30.22 9.13
CA ASP A 466 2.36 31.03 10.34
C ASP A 466 3.51 32.03 10.18
N ARG A 467 4.36 31.88 9.14
CA ARG A 467 5.49 32.77 8.92
C ARG A 467 5.07 34.22 8.84
N GLY A 468 5.61 35.04 9.73
CA GLY A 468 5.31 36.47 9.83
C GLY A 468 4.02 36.82 10.58
N LYS A 469 3.29 35.82 11.10
CA LYS A 469 2.17 36.06 12.02
C LYS A 469 2.66 36.06 13.47
N GLU A 470 2.09 36.94 14.28
CA GLU A 470 2.24 36.92 15.75
C GLU A 470 1.04 36.15 16.31
N SER A 471 1.27 35.03 16.97
CA SER A 471 0.24 34.19 17.56
C SER A 471 0.69 33.60 18.87
N ASP A 472 -0.23 33.45 19.83
CA ASP A 472 0.06 32.73 21.06
C ASP A 472 0.43 31.27 20.75
N HIS A 473 1.27 30.67 21.62
CA HIS A 473 1.74 29.30 21.49
C HIS A 473 0.60 28.29 21.17
N LEU A 474 -0.51 28.39 21.91
CA LEU A 474 -1.65 27.46 21.77
C LEU A 474 -2.51 27.68 20.50
N ASP A 475 -2.27 28.76 19.76
CA ASP A 475 -2.99 29.13 18.54
C ASP A 475 -2.15 28.92 17.26
N LEU A 476 -0.89 28.50 17.40
CA LEU A 476 0.00 28.17 16.29
C LEU A 476 -0.53 26.98 15.46
N LEU A 477 -0.22 26.98 14.16
CA LEU A 477 -0.47 25.81 13.30
C LEU A 477 0.27 24.59 13.84
N LYS A 478 -0.42 23.44 13.86
CA LYS A 478 0.03 22.23 14.56
C LYS A 478 0.14 20.98 13.70
N MET A 479 -0.19 21.05 12.40
CA MET A 479 0.01 19.90 11.50
C MET A 479 1.48 19.47 11.57
N PRO A 480 1.77 18.17 11.86
CA PRO A 480 3.13 17.70 11.97
C PRO A 480 3.82 17.60 10.61
N ASN A 481 5.16 17.58 10.61
CA ASN A 481 5.96 17.44 9.41
C ASN A 481 6.33 15.98 9.17
N PHE A 482 5.90 15.42 8.05
CA PHE A 482 6.17 14.06 7.62
C PHE A 482 7.47 13.92 6.82
N TYR A 483 8.04 15.04 6.35
CA TYR A 483 9.24 15.10 5.50
C TYR A 483 9.09 14.27 4.21
N PHE A 484 7.94 14.38 3.57
CA PHE A 484 7.70 13.74 2.29
C PHE A 484 8.69 14.22 1.22
N SER A 485 9.09 13.31 0.33
CA SER A 485 9.83 13.66 -0.89
C SER A 485 8.94 14.43 -1.86
N GLU A 486 9.52 15.04 -2.90
CA GLU A 486 8.74 15.77 -3.90
C GLU A 486 7.78 14.85 -4.67
N GLU A 487 8.17 13.60 -4.91
CA GLU A 487 7.34 12.57 -5.55
C GLU A 487 6.17 12.15 -4.66
N GLU A 488 6.44 11.96 -3.35
CA GLU A 488 5.38 11.67 -2.37
C GLU A 488 4.42 12.86 -2.23
N ILE A 489 4.92 14.10 -2.21
CA ILE A 489 4.11 15.33 -2.17
C ILE A 489 3.23 15.40 -3.41
N GLU A 490 3.78 15.15 -4.60
CA GLU A 490 3.01 15.17 -5.84
C GLU A 490 1.92 14.10 -5.85
N ALA A 491 2.23 12.88 -5.40
CA ALA A 491 1.28 11.78 -5.30
C ALA A 491 0.15 12.08 -4.28
N ILE A 492 0.51 12.55 -3.08
CA ILE A 492 -0.48 12.93 -2.05
C ILE A 492 -1.33 14.12 -2.52
N THR A 493 -0.72 15.11 -3.19
CA THR A 493 -1.46 16.24 -3.78
C THR A 493 -2.47 15.74 -4.81
N THR A 494 -2.09 14.78 -5.66
CA THR A 494 -3.00 14.14 -6.62
C THR A 494 -4.17 13.47 -5.90
N ALA A 495 -3.91 12.74 -4.81
CA ALA A 495 -4.96 12.10 -4.01
C ALA A 495 -5.90 13.13 -3.35
N VAL A 496 -5.36 14.21 -2.78
CA VAL A 496 -6.19 15.26 -2.14
C VAL A 496 -7.03 16.01 -3.18
N LEU A 497 -6.49 16.29 -4.36
CA LEU A 497 -7.24 16.87 -5.48
C LEU A 497 -8.35 15.94 -6.00
N ALA A 498 -8.23 14.64 -5.79
CA ALA A 498 -9.24 13.65 -6.14
C ALA A 498 -10.46 13.68 -5.21
N PHE A 499 -10.34 14.19 -3.99
CA PHE A 499 -11.44 14.39 -3.05
C PHE A 499 -12.30 15.58 -3.52
N ASN A 500 -13.30 15.29 -4.34
CA ASN A 500 -14.01 16.27 -5.15
C ASN A 500 -15.53 16.10 -5.05
N ALA A 501 -16.24 17.23 -4.88
CA ALA A 501 -17.71 17.29 -4.86
C ALA A 501 -18.38 16.91 -6.20
N ASN A 502 -17.65 17.02 -7.32
CA ASN A 502 -18.19 16.76 -8.66
C ASN A 502 -18.32 15.26 -8.90
N LYS A 503 -19.40 14.66 -8.43
CA LYS A 503 -19.71 13.25 -8.65
C LYS A 503 -20.34 13.08 -10.04
N VAL A 504 -19.87 12.09 -10.79
CA VAL A 504 -20.52 11.68 -12.05
C VAL A 504 -21.77 10.87 -11.76
N SER A 505 -22.66 10.76 -12.77
CA SER A 505 -23.91 10.00 -12.63
C SER A 505 -23.63 8.52 -12.34
N GLU A 506 -24.52 7.86 -11.59
CA GLU A 506 -24.42 6.43 -11.27
C GLU A 506 -24.41 5.54 -12.54
N SER A 507 -24.97 6.02 -13.66
CA SER A 507 -24.91 5.31 -14.95
C SER A 507 -23.49 5.14 -15.48
N ILE A 508 -22.60 6.11 -15.20
CA ILE A 508 -21.17 6.01 -15.58
C ILE A 508 -20.42 5.12 -14.58
N LYS A 509 -20.72 5.26 -13.29
CA LYS A 509 -20.15 4.41 -12.24
C LYS A 509 -20.54 2.94 -12.40
N ALA A 510 -21.72 2.65 -12.93
CA ALA A 510 -22.19 1.29 -13.19
C ALA A 510 -21.32 0.51 -14.20
N HIS A 511 -20.40 1.17 -14.92
CA HIS A 511 -19.38 0.51 -15.73
C HIS A 511 -18.23 -0.06 -14.91
N ASN A 512 -18.05 0.40 -13.67
CA ASN A 512 -17.10 -0.22 -12.74
C ASN A 512 -17.79 -1.44 -12.07
N LYS A 513 -17.57 -2.63 -12.64
CA LYS A 513 -18.26 -3.88 -12.26
C LYS A 513 -17.59 -4.64 -11.13
N ASP A 514 -16.53 -4.09 -10.52
CA ASP A 514 -15.82 -4.80 -9.48
C ASP A 514 -16.69 -4.94 -8.22
N PRO A 515 -16.93 -6.15 -7.73
CA PRO A 515 -17.68 -6.37 -6.51
C PRO A 515 -17.01 -5.72 -5.30
N ASP A 516 -17.80 -5.25 -4.34
CA ASP A 516 -17.23 -4.64 -3.12
C ASP A 516 -16.34 -5.60 -2.33
N ILE A 517 -16.64 -6.89 -2.36
CA ILE A 517 -15.81 -7.93 -1.74
C ILE A 517 -14.42 -8.01 -2.38
N TYR A 518 -14.32 -7.88 -3.72
CA TYR A 518 -13.05 -7.83 -4.44
C TYR A 518 -12.21 -6.62 -3.99
N LYS A 519 -12.81 -5.43 -3.93
CA LYS A 519 -12.14 -4.21 -3.49
C LYS A 519 -11.62 -4.33 -2.06
N THR A 520 -12.40 -4.97 -1.19
CA THR A 520 -11.98 -5.25 0.18
C THR A 520 -10.77 -6.19 0.21
N GLY A 521 -10.81 -7.29 -0.54
CA GLY A 521 -9.69 -8.24 -0.63
C GLY A 521 -8.42 -7.58 -1.17
N HIS A 522 -8.54 -6.79 -2.24
CA HIS A 522 -7.41 -6.06 -2.81
C HIS A 522 -6.79 -5.07 -1.80
N ARG A 523 -7.63 -4.32 -1.05
CA ARG A 523 -7.15 -3.43 0.02
C ARG A 523 -6.42 -4.21 1.11
N LEU A 524 -6.93 -5.37 1.52
CA LEU A 524 -6.31 -6.22 2.54
C LEU A 524 -4.95 -6.79 2.09
N VAL A 525 -4.83 -7.23 0.82
CA VAL A 525 -3.55 -7.66 0.22
C VAL A 525 -2.48 -6.57 0.34
N LYS A 526 -2.85 -5.30 0.11
CA LYS A 526 -1.95 -4.15 0.29
C LYS A 526 -1.69 -3.83 1.76
N GLN A 527 -2.73 -3.85 2.60
CA GLN A 527 -2.64 -3.53 4.03
C GLN A 527 -1.69 -4.47 4.77
N TYR A 528 -1.71 -5.76 4.45
CA TYR A 528 -0.84 -6.77 5.05
C TYR A 528 0.42 -7.07 4.24
N ASN A 529 0.65 -6.30 3.17
CA ASN A 529 1.84 -6.39 2.31
C ASN A 529 2.13 -7.80 1.76
N CYS A 530 1.10 -8.51 1.30
CA CYS A 530 1.28 -9.84 0.70
C CYS A 530 2.26 -9.80 -0.48
N GLN A 531 2.27 -8.67 -1.22
CA GLN A 531 3.21 -8.41 -2.32
C GLN A 531 4.67 -8.23 -1.88
N GLY A 532 4.95 -7.98 -0.60
CA GLY A 532 6.32 -7.98 -0.08
C GLY A 532 7.02 -9.34 -0.22
N CYS A 533 6.24 -10.42 -0.14
CA CYS A 533 6.71 -11.79 -0.25
C CYS A 533 6.31 -12.46 -1.58
N HIS A 534 5.11 -12.20 -2.08
CA HIS A 534 4.54 -12.87 -3.25
C HIS A 534 4.47 -11.95 -4.47
N LEU A 535 4.70 -12.51 -5.66
CA LEU A 535 4.35 -11.89 -6.92
C LEU A 535 2.84 -12.01 -7.13
N ILE A 536 2.13 -10.89 -7.18
CA ILE A 536 0.67 -10.79 -7.36
C ILE A 536 0.42 -9.75 -8.45
N GLU A 537 -0.35 -10.09 -9.50
CA GLU A 537 -0.57 -9.23 -10.67
C GLU A 537 0.74 -8.73 -11.32
N ASN A 538 1.76 -9.58 -11.34
CA ASN A 538 3.11 -9.30 -11.82
C ASN A 538 3.86 -8.19 -11.03
N ARG A 539 3.45 -7.90 -9.80
CA ARG A 539 4.05 -6.90 -8.92
C ARG A 539 4.49 -7.52 -7.59
N GLY A 540 5.53 -6.98 -6.99
CA GLY A 540 6.04 -7.43 -5.69
C GLY A 540 6.98 -8.64 -5.80
N GLY A 541 7.01 -9.45 -4.74
CA GLY A 541 7.89 -10.64 -4.64
C GLY A 541 9.35 -10.29 -4.35
N GLN A 542 9.63 -9.07 -3.87
CA GLN A 542 11.00 -8.61 -3.61
C GLN A 542 11.76 -9.44 -2.57
N LEU A 543 11.07 -10.20 -1.72
CA LEU A 543 11.74 -11.09 -0.77
C LEU A 543 12.70 -12.08 -1.45
N VAL A 544 12.40 -12.48 -2.68
CA VAL A 544 13.24 -13.39 -3.47
C VAL A 544 14.65 -12.82 -3.67
N GLU A 545 14.83 -11.50 -3.76
CA GLU A 545 16.13 -10.83 -3.89
C GLU A 545 17.06 -11.13 -2.69
N HIS A 546 16.50 -11.44 -1.55
CA HIS A 546 17.22 -11.68 -0.29
C HIS A 546 17.41 -13.17 0.06
N ILE A 547 16.58 -14.06 -0.49
CA ILE A 547 16.60 -15.50 -0.17
C ILE A 547 17.59 -16.27 -1.06
N GLY A 548 17.86 -15.78 -2.27
CA GLY A 548 18.73 -16.43 -3.25
C GLY A 548 17.97 -16.94 -4.47
N PRO A 549 18.17 -18.17 -4.94
CA PRO A 549 17.49 -18.64 -6.13
C PRO A 549 15.97 -18.55 -6.04
N PRO A 550 15.26 -18.08 -7.08
CA PRO A 550 13.81 -17.82 -7.03
C PRO A 550 12.97 -19.01 -6.59
N GLU A 551 13.43 -20.23 -6.84
CA GLU A 551 12.75 -21.45 -6.42
C GLU A 551 12.69 -21.67 -4.91
N TYR A 552 13.51 -21.00 -4.13
CA TYR A 552 13.47 -21.03 -2.67
C TYR A 552 12.57 -19.94 -2.07
N GLY A 553 12.10 -19.03 -2.90
CA GLY A 553 11.19 -17.97 -2.49
C GLY A 553 9.72 -18.39 -2.32
N PRO A 554 8.89 -17.48 -1.82
CA PRO A 554 7.44 -17.65 -1.80
C PRO A 554 6.88 -17.90 -3.21
N PRO A 555 5.76 -18.66 -3.34
CA PRO A 555 5.18 -18.93 -4.65
C PRO A 555 4.65 -17.66 -5.31
N ASN A 556 4.72 -17.62 -6.65
CA ASN A 556 3.98 -16.68 -7.47
C ASN A 556 2.48 -16.97 -7.36
N LEU A 557 1.67 -15.96 -7.08
CA LEU A 557 0.22 -16.04 -6.89
C LEU A 557 -0.60 -15.47 -8.07
N ASN A 558 0.02 -15.21 -9.23
CA ASN A 558 -0.67 -14.66 -10.41
C ASN A 558 -1.80 -15.55 -10.94
N SER A 559 -1.85 -16.83 -10.57
CA SER A 559 -2.92 -17.76 -10.96
C SER A 559 -3.60 -18.41 -9.76
N GLU A 560 -3.50 -17.83 -8.56
CA GLU A 560 -3.96 -18.49 -7.34
C GLU A 560 -5.48 -18.68 -7.30
N GLY A 561 -6.24 -17.73 -7.84
CA GLY A 561 -7.71 -17.80 -7.87
C GLY A 561 -8.26 -18.97 -8.69
N ARG A 562 -7.57 -19.36 -9.77
CA ARG A 562 -7.94 -20.53 -10.58
C ARG A 562 -7.21 -21.81 -10.20
N LYS A 563 -6.12 -21.70 -9.42
CA LYS A 563 -5.29 -22.83 -8.98
C LYS A 563 -5.82 -23.49 -7.72
N ALA A 564 -6.12 -22.70 -6.68
CA ALA A 564 -6.40 -23.21 -5.36
C ALA A 564 -7.91 -23.39 -5.10
N ASN A 565 -8.24 -24.44 -4.36
CA ASN A 565 -9.57 -24.64 -3.81
C ASN A 565 -9.83 -23.58 -2.71
N PRO A 566 -10.91 -22.78 -2.80
CA PRO A 566 -11.20 -21.73 -1.82
C PRO A 566 -11.35 -22.25 -0.38
N ASP A 567 -12.02 -23.37 -0.17
CA ASP A 567 -12.21 -23.95 1.16
C ASP A 567 -10.87 -24.41 1.78
N TRP A 568 -9.99 -24.97 0.95
CA TRP A 568 -8.62 -25.31 1.36
C TRP A 568 -7.82 -24.04 1.66
N LEU A 569 -7.94 -23.02 0.79
CA LEU A 569 -7.18 -21.78 0.94
C LEU A 569 -7.57 -21.04 2.23
N LEU A 570 -8.86 -20.99 2.57
CA LEU A 570 -9.34 -20.45 3.84
C LEU A 570 -8.75 -21.22 5.04
N SER A 571 -8.80 -22.55 4.98
CA SER A 571 -8.21 -23.38 6.04
C SER A 571 -6.71 -23.17 6.17
N PHE A 572 -5.99 -23.03 5.04
CA PHE A 572 -4.56 -22.77 5.00
C PHE A 572 -4.20 -21.39 5.56
N PHE A 573 -4.96 -20.35 5.25
CA PHE A 573 -4.73 -19.01 5.80
C PHE A 573 -4.92 -18.96 7.31
N ASN A 574 -5.93 -19.65 7.83
CA ASN A 574 -6.15 -19.75 9.27
C ASN A 574 -5.10 -20.58 10.00
N ASN A 575 -4.58 -21.60 9.34
CA ASN A 575 -3.53 -22.47 9.91
C ASN A 575 -2.54 -22.93 8.82
N PRO A 576 -1.56 -22.08 8.45
CA PRO A 576 -0.61 -22.42 7.40
C PRO A 576 0.21 -23.65 7.72
N SER A 577 0.20 -24.64 6.83
CA SER A 577 1.03 -25.85 6.90
C SER A 577 2.29 -25.71 6.03
N ILE A 578 3.27 -26.59 6.23
CA ILE A 578 4.47 -26.64 5.38
C ILE A 578 4.12 -27.42 4.10
N ILE A 579 4.14 -26.72 2.96
CA ILE A 579 3.88 -27.33 1.63
C ILE A 579 5.17 -27.76 0.97
N ARG A 580 6.26 -27.04 1.18
CA ARG A 580 7.60 -27.30 0.64
C ARG A 580 8.60 -27.34 1.80
N PRO A 581 8.95 -28.53 2.27
CA PRO A 581 9.72 -28.71 3.50
C PRO A 581 11.19 -28.26 3.42
N ASN A 582 11.72 -28.11 2.21
CA ASN A 582 13.06 -27.60 1.95
C ASN A 582 13.22 -26.09 2.08
N LEU A 583 12.12 -25.35 2.25
CA LEU A 583 12.16 -23.89 2.40
C LEU A 583 12.29 -23.45 3.85
N GLN A 584 13.18 -22.48 4.09
CA GLN A 584 13.28 -21.82 5.40
C GLN A 584 12.18 -20.79 5.59
N VAL A 585 11.81 -20.08 4.53
CA VAL A 585 10.68 -19.16 4.56
C VAL A 585 9.37 -19.94 4.66
N LYS A 586 8.57 -19.61 5.67
CA LYS A 586 7.25 -20.19 5.89
C LYS A 586 6.19 -19.13 5.66
N MET A 587 5.02 -19.53 5.15
CA MET A 587 3.86 -18.63 5.17
C MET A 587 3.57 -18.26 6.62
N PRO A 588 3.59 -16.95 6.97
CA PRO A 588 3.29 -16.53 8.33
C PRO A 588 1.80 -16.67 8.67
N SER A 589 1.47 -16.66 9.95
CA SER A 589 0.08 -16.64 10.43
C SER A 589 -0.37 -15.20 10.70
N PHE A 590 -1.59 -14.88 10.25
CA PHE A 590 -2.22 -13.56 10.40
C PHE A 590 -3.47 -13.71 11.27
N HIS A 591 -3.30 -13.92 12.57
CA HIS A 591 -4.39 -14.19 13.51
C HIS A 591 -5.37 -13.02 13.66
N GLN A 592 -5.00 -11.83 13.21
CA GLN A 592 -5.81 -10.62 13.25
C GLN A 592 -6.78 -10.48 12.05
N ILE A 593 -6.66 -11.34 11.02
CA ILE A 593 -7.54 -11.33 9.84
C ILE A 593 -8.72 -12.26 10.13
N SER A 594 -9.95 -11.74 10.01
CA SER A 594 -11.17 -12.55 10.21
C SER A 594 -11.46 -13.46 9.00
N ASP A 595 -12.33 -14.43 9.18
CA ASP A 595 -12.75 -15.34 8.11
C ASP A 595 -13.41 -14.58 6.96
N GLU A 596 -14.20 -13.53 7.26
CA GLU A 596 -14.82 -12.68 6.24
C GLU A 596 -13.79 -11.87 5.44
N GLU A 597 -12.72 -11.42 6.10
CA GLU A 597 -11.61 -10.74 5.43
C GLU A 597 -10.80 -11.72 4.58
N TRP A 598 -10.60 -12.95 5.04
CA TRP A 598 -9.98 -14.00 4.23
C TRP A 598 -10.82 -14.36 3.01
N ASP A 599 -12.15 -14.46 3.16
CA ASP A 599 -13.06 -14.66 2.04
C ASP A 599 -12.96 -13.53 1.00
N ALA A 600 -12.76 -12.29 1.46
CA ALA A 600 -12.56 -11.17 0.56
C ALA A 600 -11.22 -11.26 -0.20
N ILE A 601 -10.14 -11.71 0.44
CA ILE A 601 -8.84 -11.95 -0.22
C ILE A 601 -8.96 -13.10 -1.25
N ILE A 602 -9.68 -14.17 -0.92
CA ILE A 602 -9.93 -15.28 -1.85
C ILE A 602 -10.74 -14.79 -3.05
N ALA A 603 -11.80 -14.02 -2.80
CA ALA A 603 -12.62 -13.43 -3.86
C ALA A 603 -11.82 -12.51 -4.78
N TYR A 604 -10.86 -11.76 -4.22
CA TYR A 604 -9.93 -10.95 -4.99
C TYR A 604 -9.11 -11.81 -5.96
N PHE A 605 -8.48 -12.90 -5.52
CA PHE A 605 -7.73 -13.77 -6.41
C PHE A 605 -8.61 -14.39 -7.50
N GLN A 606 -9.81 -14.83 -7.16
CA GLN A 606 -10.76 -15.39 -8.12
C GLN A 606 -11.19 -14.38 -9.18
N HIS A 607 -11.40 -13.13 -8.78
CA HIS A 607 -11.78 -12.06 -9.69
C HIS A 607 -10.64 -11.68 -10.65
N VAL A 608 -9.41 -11.56 -10.15
CA VAL A 608 -8.22 -11.30 -10.97
C VAL A 608 -8.03 -12.37 -12.04
N ASP A 609 -8.27 -13.64 -11.69
CA ASP A 609 -8.17 -14.75 -12.63
C ASP A 609 -9.42 -14.94 -13.48
N SER A 610 -10.46 -14.09 -13.32
CA SER A 610 -11.75 -14.16 -14.01
C SER A 610 -12.46 -15.51 -13.85
N GLU A 611 -12.19 -16.22 -12.75
CA GLU A 611 -12.69 -17.55 -12.47
C GLU A 611 -13.79 -17.53 -11.41
N ASN A 612 -14.99 -17.88 -11.80
CA ASN A 612 -16.08 -18.18 -10.88
C ASN A 612 -16.06 -19.69 -10.56
N ILE A 613 -15.09 -20.12 -9.75
CA ILE A 613 -14.86 -21.52 -9.49
C ILE A 613 -15.85 -22.01 -8.44
N ASN A 614 -16.77 -22.87 -8.86
CA ASN A 614 -17.64 -23.58 -7.94
C ASN A 614 -17.03 -24.95 -7.58
N TYR A 615 -16.23 -24.98 -6.52
CA TYR A 615 -15.55 -26.19 -6.05
C TYR A 615 -16.47 -27.24 -5.40
N ARG A 616 -17.74 -26.94 -5.24
CA ARG A 616 -18.69 -27.86 -4.59
C ARG A 616 -19.04 -29.07 -5.47
N GLY A 617 -18.60 -29.09 -6.71
CA GLY A 617 -18.62 -30.26 -7.56
C GLY A 617 -17.37 -31.11 -7.34
N LEU A 618 -17.49 -32.24 -6.68
CA LEU A 618 -16.40 -33.20 -6.60
C LEU A 618 -16.00 -33.61 -8.03
N HIS A 619 -14.73 -33.39 -8.40
CA HIS A 619 -14.18 -33.94 -9.62
C HIS A 619 -14.31 -35.48 -9.56
N GLN A 620 -15.02 -36.04 -10.52
CA GLN A 620 -15.25 -37.46 -10.61
C GLN A 620 -14.43 -38.00 -11.79
N PHE A 621 -13.79 -39.12 -11.55
CA PHE A 621 -13.04 -39.86 -12.56
C PHE A 621 -13.29 -41.34 -12.35
N ASP A 622 -13.07 -42.13 -13.40
CA ASP A 622 -13.18 -43.57 -13.37
C ASP A 622 -11.77 -44.22 -13.27
N PRO A 623 -11.44 -44.84 -12.13
CA PRO A 623 -10.13 -45.49 -11.95
C PRO A 623 -9.90 -46.70 -12.87
N GLU A 624 -10.97 -47.20 -13.53
CA GLU A 624 -10.87 -48.30 -14.46
C GLU A 624 -10.83 -47.81 -15.94
N SER A 625 -10.83 -46.49 -16.16
CA SER A 625 -10.76 -45.91 -17.50
C SER A 625 -9.38 -46.08 -18.14
N MET A 626 -9.36 -46.02 -19.48
CA MET A 626 -8.11 -46.04 -20.26
C MET A 626 -7.27 -44.80 -19.98
N GLU A 627 -7.91 -43.65 -19.82
CA GLU A 627 -7.26 -42.37 -19.51
C GLU A 627 -6.54 -42.46 -18.16
N PHE A 628 -7.20 -43.03 -17.13
CA PHE A 628 -6.56 -43.22 -15.82
C PHE A 628 -5.37 -44.18 -15.90
N ALA A 629 -5.49 -45.29 -16.64
CA ALA A 629 -4.38 -46.21 -16.83
C ALA A 629 -3.21 -45.59 -17.61
N ALA A 630 -3.52 -44.75 -18.61
CA ALA A 630 -2.49 -43.96 -19.30
C ALA A 630 -1.79 -42.96 -18.36
N GLY A 631 -2.58 -42.27 -17.54
CA GLY A 631 -2.03 -41.36 -16.50
C GLY A 631 -1.13 -42.06 -15.51
N ALA A 632 -1.52 -43.26 -15.04
CA ALA A 632 -0.67 -44.07 -14.16
C ALA A 632 0.67 -44.43 -14.83
N LYS A 633 0.63 -44.73 -16.13
CA LYS A 633 1.87 -45.02 -16.88
C LYS A 633 2.73 -43.78 -17.12
N LEU A 634 2.15 -42.67 -17.44
CA LEU A 634 2.88 -41.39 -17.54
C LEU A 634 3.52 -41.00 -16.21
N HIS A 635 2.84 -41.24 -15.09
CA HIS A 635 3.37 -41.02 -13.75
C HIS A 635 4.60 -41.90 -13.46
N GLU A 636 4.55 -43.18 -13.84
CA GLU A 636 5.67 -44.11 -13.70
C GLU A 636 6.88 -43.65 -14.53
N ILE A 637 6.66 -43.29 -15.81
CA ILE A 637 7.71 -42.85 -16.73
C ILE A 637 8.30 -41.52 -16.29
N GLY A 638 7.45 -40.59 -15.83
CA GLY A 638 7.83 -39.25 -15.37
C GLY A 638 8.60 -39.25 -14.07
N GLN A 639 8.69 -40.39 -13.34
CA GLN A 639 9.40 -40.51 -12.06
C GLN A 639 9.07 -39.40 -11.07
N CYS A 640 7.80 -39.02 -10.96
CA CYS A 640 7.35 -37.92 -10.12
C CYS A 640 7.76 -38.08 -8.64
N ASN A 641 7.93 -39.33 -8.18
CA ASN A 641 8.43 -39.68 -6.84
C ASN A 641 9.88 -39.28 -6.59
N SER A 642 10.63 -38.89 -7.61
CA SER A 642 11.97 -38.36 -7.39
C SER A 642 11.99 -37.03 -6.62
N CYS A 643 10.92 -36.23 -6.81
CA CYS A 643 10.79 -34.90 -6.20
C CYS A 643 9.60 -34.78 -5.23
N HIS A 644 8.49 -35.48 -5.49
CA HIS A 644 7.24 -35.32 -4.75
C HIS A 644 7.09 -36.36 -3.62
N PHE A 645 6.52 -35.91 -2.50
CA PHE A 645 6.04 -36.76 -1.43
C PHE A 645 4.72 -37.46 -1.81
N TYR A 646 4.50 -38.65 -1.28
CA TYR A 646 3.27 -39.43 -1.40
C TYR A 646 2.76 -39.77 0.01
N GLY A 647 2.02 -38.88 0.63
CA GLY A 647 1.67 -39.02 2.02
C GLY A 647 2.91 -38.99 2.90
N GLU A 648 3.22 -40.16 3.54
CA GLU A 648 4.39 -40.31 4.40
C GLU A 648 5.65 -40.74 3.64
N GLU A 649 5.53 -41.10 2.37
CA GLU A 649 6.67 -41.53 1.57
C GLU A 649 7.50 -40.34 1.10
N PHE A 650 8.78 -40.33 1.43
CA PHE A 650 9.74 -39.32 1.03
C PHE A 650 10.16 -39.47 -0.42
N PRO A 651 10.47 -38.34 -1.10
CA PRO A 651 11.06 -38.39 -2.42
C PRO A 651 12.36 -39.16 -2.45
N THR A 652 12.64 -39.83 -3.57
CA THR A 652 13.90 -40.60 -3.76
C THR A 652 15.10 -39.71 -4.07
N GLY A 653 14.87 -38.44 -4.46
CA GLY A 653 15.91 -37.47 -4.71
C GLY A 653 16.31 -36.67 -3.47
N ASP A 654 17.33 -35.84 -3.62
CA ASP A 654 17.91 -35.04 -2.53
C ASP A 654 16.95 -33.92 -2.06
N ALA A 655 17.04 -33.57 -0.77
CA ALA A 655 16.18 -32.56 -0.13
C ALA A 655 16.03 -31.22 -0.89
N PRO A 656 17.04 -30.65 -1.55
CA PRO A 656 16.90 -29.44 -2.33
C PRO A 656 15.95 -29.55 -3.53
N THR A 657 15.63 -30.77 -3.98
CA THR A 657 14.72 -31.03 -5.09
C THR A 657 13.28 -31.31 -4.64
N TRP A 658 13.03 -31.41 -3.34
CA TRP A 658 11.73 -31.78 -2.80
C TRP A 658 10.63 -30.78 -3.19
N ALA A 659 9.50 -31.33 -3.60
CA ALA A 659 8.33 -30.65 -4.11
C ALA A 659 7.10 -30.97 -3.24
N PRO A 660 5.96 -30.28 -3.45
CA PRO A 660 4.76 -30.49 -2.65
C PRO A 660 4.31 -31.95 -2.60
N ASN A 661 3.70 -32.34 -1.46
CA ASN A 661 3.08 -33.66 -1.28
C ASN A 661 1.90 -33.83 -2.23
N LEU A 662 1.90 -34.87 -3.07
CA LEU A 662 0.85 -35.12 -4.03
C LEU A 662 -0.48 -35.58 -3.39
N ALA A 663 -0.45 -36.06 -2.14
CA ALA A 663 -1.66 -36.33 -1.39
C ALA A 663 -2.52 -35.06 -1.14
N LEU A 664 -1.91 -33.86 -1.24
CA LEU A 664 -2.61 -32.57 -1.18
C LEU A 664 -3.37 -32.19 -2.46
N THR A 665 -3.11 -32.86 -3.58
CA THR A 665 -3.62 -32.45 -4.90
C THR A 665 -5.12 -32.28 -4.90
N LYS A 666 -5.85 -33.28 -4.43
CA LYS A 666 -7.32 -33.31 -4.41
C LYS A 666 -7.95 -32.20 -3.54
N GLU A 667 -7.37 -31.92 -2.40
CA GLU A 667 -7.92 -30.95 -1.46
C GLU A 667 -7.55 -29.53 -1.85
N ARG A 668 -6.34 -29.36 -2.37
CA ARG A 668 -5.74 -28.04 -2.60
C ARG A 668 -6.02 -27.44 -3.96
N LEU A 669 -6.02 -28.26 -5.02
CA LEU A 669 -5.93 -27.73 -6.39
C LEU A 669 -7.23 -27.90 -7.17
N ASN A 670 -7.42 -27.03 -8.17
CA ASN A 670 -8.47 -27.13 -9.18
C ASN A 670 -8.05 -28.16 -10.25
N PRO A 671 -8.93 -29.11 -10.60
CA PRO A 671 -8.62 -30.13 -11.63
C PRO A 671 -8.22 -29.54 -12.98
N GLY A 672 -8.92 -28.52 -13.47
CA GLY A 672 -8.62 -27.87 -14.76
C GLY A 672 -7.25 -27.19 -14.74
N TRP A 673 -6.90 -26.55 -13.65
CA TRP A 673 -5.58 -25.93 -13.50
C TRP A 673 -4.45 -26.98 -13.50
N VAL A 674 -4.67 -28.15 -12.90
CA VAL A 674 -3.64 -29.21 -12.88
C VAL A 674 -3.30 -29.69 -14.27
N THR A 675 -4.29 -29.87 -15.16
CA THR A 675 -4.04 -30.24 -16.55
C THR A 675 -3.23 -29.19 -17.29
N GLU A 676 -3.58 -27.89 -17.12
CA GLU A 676 -2.80 -26.78 -17.69
C GLU A 676 -1.38 -26.72 -17.14
N TRP A 677 -1.23 -26.90 -15.82
CA TRP A 677 0.07 -26.96 -15.16
C TRP A 677 0.95 -28.06 -15.71
N LEU A 678 0.43 -29.28 -15.82
CA LEU A 678 1.15 -30.41 -16.36
C LEU A 678 1.57 -30.19 -17.83
N LYS A 679 0.73 -29.48 -18.61
CA LYS A 679 1.03 -29.16 -20.00
C LYS A 679 2.22 -28.22 -20.15
N ASN A 680 2.31 -27.16 -19.34
CA ASN A 680 3.38 -26.18 -19.43
C ASN A 680 3.61 -25.43 -18.10
N PRO A 681 4.30 -26.04 -17.13
CA PRO A 681 4.55 -25.41 -15.82
C PRO A 681 5.29 -24.08 -15.92
N GLY A 682 6.26 -23.98 -16.85
CA GLY A 682 7.10 -22.80 -17.02
C GLY A 682 6.34 -21.59 -17.56
N ALA A 683 5.26 -21.78 -18.30
CA ALA A 683 4.39 -20.68 -18.77
C ALA A 683 3.54 -20.09 -17.62
N ILE A 684 3.09 -20.95 -16.69
CA ILE A 684 2.26 -20.52 -15.55
C ILE A 684 3.15 -19.92 -14.45
N MET A 685 4.30 -20.55 -14.18
CA MET A 685 5.24 -20.09 -13.15
C MET A 685 6.66 -20.07 -13.72
N PRO A 686 7.09 -18.95 -14.30
CA PRO A 686 8.47 -18.79 -14.77
C PRO A 686 9.48 -19.09 -13.64
N GLY A 687 10.51 -19.88 -13.95
CA GLY A 687 11.52 -20.28 -12.96
C GLY A 687 11.17 -21.52 -12.12
N THR A 688 10.00 -22.13 -12.32
CA THR A 688 9.70 -23.43 -11.66
C THR A 688 10.69 -24.52 -12.08
N LYS A 689 11.08 -25.37 -11.13
CA LYS A 689 11.90 -26.58 -11.41
C LYS A 689 11.08 -27.77 -11.90
N MET A 690 9.74 -27.70 -11.80
CA MET A 690 8.90 -28.76 -12.30
C MET A 690 8.96 -28.81 -13.83
N PRO A 691 9.44 -29.89 -14.46
CA PRO A 691 9.39 -30.06 -15.90
C PRO A 691 7.98 -30.41 -16.34
N ALA A 692 7.62 -30.10 -17.58
CA ALA A 692 6.46 -30.73 -18.20
C ALA A 692 6.73 -32.24 -18.36
N PRO A 693 5.79 -33.13 -18.01
CA PRO A 693 5.94 -34.56 -18.27
C PRO A 693 6.06 -34.77 -19.78
N TYR A 694 6.90 -35.70 -20.17
CA TYR A 694 6.99 -36.11 -21.56
C TYR A 694 5.73 -36.87 -21.94
N VAL A 695 4.99 -36.37 -22.94
CA VAL A 695 3.78 -37.01 -23.49
C VAL A 695 4.11 -37.48 -24.89
N PRO A 696 4.05 -38.82 -25.18
CA PRO A 696 4.37 -39.33 -26.49
C PRO A 696 3.31 -38.92 -27.51
N ASP A 697 3.72 -38.62 -28.73
CA ASP A 697 2.82 -38.32 -29.84
C ASP A 697 2.39 -39.60 -30.61
N SER A 698 1.46 -39.45 -31.54
CA SER A 698 0.95 -40.57 -32.33
C SER A 698 2.04 -41.27 -33.16
N GLU A 699 3.09 -40.56 -33.58
CA GLU A 699 4.18 -41.17 -34.36
C GLU A 699 4.98 -42.14 -33.48
N ILE A 700 5.30 -41.77 -32.27
CA ILE A 700 6.00 -42.62 -31.31
C ILE A 700 5.13 -43.81 -30.90
N LEU A 701 3.84 -43.58 -30.64
CA LEU A 701 2.89 -44.62 -30.21
C LEU A 701 2.54 -45.63 -31.32
N SER A 702 2.75 -45.29 -32.59
CA SER A 702 2.56 -46.17 -33.73
C SER A 702 3.77 -47.04 -34.08
N MET A 703 4.89 -46.89 -33.39
CA MET A 703 6.12 -47.66 -33.63
C MET A 703 5.93 -49.15 -33.20
N GLU A 704 6.60 -50.03 -33.88
CA GLU A 704 6.60 -51.48 -33.53
C GLU A 704 7.20 -51.68 -32.11
N GLY A 705 6.43 -52.27 -31.22
CA GLY A 705 6.82 -52.47 -29.81
C GLY A 705 6.40 -51.36 -28.86
N ALA A 706 5.72 -50.28 -29.32
CA ALA A 706 5.29 -49.18 -28.49
C ALA A 706 4.46 -49.62 -27.26
N GLU A 707 3.64 -50.68 -27.38
CA GLU A 707 2.90 -51.23 -26.23
C GLU A 707 3.81 -51.73 -25.08
N ASN A 708 5.04 -52.19 -25.38
CA ASN A 708 5.96 -52.67 -24.37
C ASN A 708 6.60 -51.49 -23.60
N ASP A 709 6.90 -50.40 -24.29
CA ASP A 709 7.57 -49.21 -23.71
C ASP A 709 6.57 -48.29 -23.03
N TRP A 710 5.44 -48.04 -23.69
CA TRP A 710 4.45 -47.04 -23.26
C TRP A 710 3.19 -47.65 -22.63
N GLY A 711 2.94 -48.96 -22.78
CA GLY A 711 1.73 -49.62 -22.30
C GLY A 711 0.54 -49.46 -23.21
N GLN A 712 -0.42 -50.42 -23.13
CA GLN A 712 -1.59 -50.47 -23.99
C GLN A 712 -2.50 -49.22 -23.88
N ALA A 713 -2.60 -48.64 -22.69
CA ALA A 713 -3.46 -47.49 -22.44
C ALA A 713 -3.01 -46.24 -23.20
N LEU A 714 -1.71 -45.92 -23.19
CA LEU A 714 -1.16 -44.78 -23.93
C LEU A 714 -1.26 -44.97 -25.44
N VAL A 715 -0.99 -46.19 -25.91
CA VAL A 715 -1.13 -46.54 -27.34
C VAL A 715 -2.61 -46.42 -27.80
N ALA A 716 -3.57 -46.83 -26.96
CA ALA A 716 -4.98 -46.76 -27.28
C ALA A 716 -5.55 -45.33 -27.33
N ILE A 717 -4.96 -44.38 -26.60
CA ILE A 717 -5.35 -42.95 -26.61
C ILE A 717 -4.82 -42.24 -27.87
N ASP A 718 -3.81 -42.83 -28.53
CA ASP A 718 -3.31 -42.41 -29.85
C ASP A 718 -2.90 -40.91 -29.95
N GLY A 719 -2.09 -40.44 -29.00
CA GLY A 719 -1.50 -39.11 -29.07
C GLY A 719 -2.39 -37.93 -28.64
N ASP A 720 -3.58 -38.20 -28.10
CA ASP A 720 -4.41 -37.16 -27.49
C ASP A 720 -3.72 -36.66 -26.17
N THR A 721 -2.91 -35.66 -26.34
CA THR A 721 -2.15 -35.06 -25.24
C THR A 721 -3.03 -34.60 -24.08
N ILE A 722 -4.20 -34.06 -24.35
CA ILE A 722 -5.12 -33.57 -23.30
C ILE A 722 -5.71 -34.75 -22.52
N ALA A 723 -6.18 -35.78 -23.22
CA ALA A 723 -6.71 -37.00 -22.58
C ALA A 723 -5.66 -37.68 -21.71
N MET A 724 -4.39 -37.72 -22.16
CA MET A 724 -3.27 -38.30 -21.41
C MET A 724 -2.94 -37.48 -20.14
N LEU A 725 -2.95 -36.14 -20.26
CA LEU A 725 -2.71 -35.25 -19.13
C LEU A 725 -3.88 -35.24 -18.14
N ASP A 726 -5.10 -35.33 -18.63
CA ASP A 726 -6.30 -35.51 -17.79
C ASP A 726 -6.24 -36.85 -17.02
N GLY A 727 -5.82 -37.93 -17.68
CA GLY A 727 -5.60 -39.20 -17.01
C GLY A 727 -4.51 -39.12 -15.94
N LEU A 728 -3.42 -38.40 -16.21
CA LEU A 728 -2.36 -38.15 -15.21
C LEU A 728 -2.90 -37.32 -14.03
N ARG A 729 -3.69 -36.27 -14.28
CA ARG A 729 -4.40 -35.51 -13.25
C ARG A 729 -5.25 -36.46 -12.38
N ASP A 730 -6.05 -37.31 -13.00
CA ASP A 730 -6.96 -38.22 -12.30
C ASP A 730 -6.21 -39.25 -11.45
N TYR A 731 -5.08 -39.72 -11.95
CA TYR A 731 -4.16 -40.55 -11.17
C TYR A 731 -3.64 -39.80 -9.93
N LEU A 732 -3.22 -38.54 -10.08
CA LEU A 732 -2.76 -37.71 -8.96
C LEU A 732 -3.89 -37.45 -7.94
N TRP A 733 -5.15 -37.33 -8.40
CA TRP A 733 -6.35 -37.20 -7.54
C TRP A 733 -6.60 -38.44 -6.68
N ASN A 734 -6.16 -39.61 -7.12
CA ASN A 734 -6.32 -40.86 -6.40
C ASN A 734 -5.26 -41.13 -5.36
N ILE A 735 -4.17 -40.35 -5.32
CA ILE A 735 -3.12 -40.48 -4.33
C ILE A 735 -3.69 -40.18 -2.94
N LYS A 736 -3.49 -41.10 -2.00
CA LYS A 736 -3.98 -41.01 -0.62
C LYS A 736 -2.80 -40.98 0.36
N GLY A 737 -3.01 -40.39 1.50
CA GLY A 737 -2.03 -40.35 2.60
C GLY A 737 -2.18 -39.10 3.44
N PRO A 738 -1.45 -39.00 4.56
CA PRO A 738 -1.39 -37.78 5.35
C PRO A 738 -0.84 -36.63 4.53
N THR A 739 -1.44 -35.46 4.69
CA THR A 739 -1.09 -34.25 3.93
C THR A 739 -0.12 -33.36 4.70
N ASN A 740 -0.04 -33.50 6.02
CA ASN A 740 0.86 -32.71 6.87
C ASN A 740 2.23 -33.42 7.04
N ILE A 741 3.27 -32.79 6.53
CA ILE A 741 4.65 -33.29 6.56
C ILE A 741 5.42 -32.74 7.78
N ASP A 742 4.90 -31.79 8.51
CA ASP A 742 5.60 -31.07 9.60
C ASP A 742 6.11 -31.99 10.70
N ALA A 743 5.39 -33.08 10.99
CA ALA A 743 5.76 -34.04 12.03
C ALA A 743 6.87 -34.99 11.63
N GLN A 744 7.23 -35.08 10.36
CA GLN A 744 8.17 -36.06 9.79
C GLN A 744 9.56 -35.47 9.54
N ILE A 745 9.66 -34.15 9.44
CA ILE A 745 10.90 -33.42 9.12
C ILE A 745 11.61 -32.95 10.39
N LYS A 746 10.93 -33.00 11.54
CA LYS A 746 11.53 -32.82 12.86
C LYS A 746 12.25 -34.09 13.26
#